data_5889cbe3ee92a852b6d91d4c7356ca1c
#
_entry.id   5889cbe3ee92a852b6d91d4c7356ca1c
#
_cell.length_a   1.000
_cell.length_b   1.000
_cell.length_c   1.000
_cell.angle_alpha   90.00
_cell.angle_beta   90.00
_cell.angle_gamma   90.00
#
_symmetry.space_group_name_H-M   'P 1'
#
loop_
_entity.id
_entity.type
_entity.pdbx_description
1 polymer ?
#
loop_
_entity_poly.entity_id
_entity_poly.type
_entity_poly.pdbx_seq_one_letter_code
_entity_poly.pdbx_strand_id
1 'polypeptide(L)'
;MFSLHGRTALVTGGARGCGLAFARGLAQAGANVAIFDRIPPEEGFLSIEREYGVRTAYYEVDVSSPDSLATGFSAFQTDFDNALDICVPCAGINRHQTFLEFNYADHQELLGVNVLGLFHTAQLAARQMIANGTKHGSIVLVASMASHVAVRSQLCSAYCGSKGAVRAMCPAIAKELAEYGIRVNSISPGYVRTEMTAAFPHLIEEWKSAAMNGRIAEPEDIMGACVFLASDATILAQKWGYQLTRQSVRTPSLVTNYYNNTHPEATMNVSSPLQTQGIHTMSPSAINEGFPSPSTIPTTTVVVVGAGPSGLMLTNNLLRYGTPVILLDDRPTATSTGKADGLQPKTIETLKQLRLSDELLRNGAKVYDICFWESTPQNPTLNRTSRQTHYPDHLVGASDPYILLAHQGMLEDVLIKDIEERGGSVQRNSPFVSVSKTSDGSGELEVIYNDNTTNTQKPIRTKYLVGCDGARSKVRDFIPGAQLEGEMSNASWGVLDGIIDTDFPDLWSKVAVRSHTAGSILWIPRERGMTRLYVELSSTDGERVDRAKATPEYVMARAREAMQPFRLEWKFIEWFGNYVVGQRVARRFSDPENQIFIAGDVCPFHPSFSHQCTDLNNKIQAAQGANTSMHDSVNLAWKLNLVSRGLAPASLLNTYSEERRKIANDLIAFDAGHVAAFEKGETALARNFEENIRFISGVGAEYDAGVVTKSPQSKVKGGIQPGTLTRPAKVTRYIDANPVDLQLDIPMMGQFRVVLFVGDVVGGKRFLEGFCGADALEGVHSVAKESYKKCPRGLSDGDKYSPLERYTPVSEVVTYGLVTRSEKREFELGDLPELLQKSRWTVYLDDVEGGEGCTKKWMGEMERGQVGVMVVRPDGNPSDAPYMPKHPCKNHKTKESSMIDEGQMQMQHKP
;
A
#
# COMPACT_ATOMS: atom_id res chain seq x y z
N MET A 1 3.31 -9.57 -33.50
CA MET A 1 3.51 -9.45 -32.03
C MET A 1 3.71 -10.82 -31.39
N PHE A 2 2.83 -11.81 -31.67
CA PHE A 2 2.97 -13.18 -31.11
C PHE A 2 3.72 -14.17 -32.00
N SER A 3 4.09 -13.77 -33.22
CA SER A 3 4.81 -14.63 -34.14
C SER A 3 6.21 -14.94 -33.65
N LEU A 4 6.58 -16.22 -33.69
CA LEU A 4 7.90 -16.73 -33.36
C LEU A 4 8.62 -17.29 -34.60
N HIS A 5 8.17 -16.92 -35.79
CA HIS A 5 8.72 -17.39 -37.05
C HIS A 5 10.22 -17.07 -37.15
N GLY A 6 11.00 -18.09 -37.50
CA GLY A 6 12.46 -18.01 -37.60
C GLY A 6 13.22 -18.12 -36.26
N ARG A 7 12.49 -18.31 -35.13
CA ARG A 7 13.12 -18.56 -33.82
C ARG A 7 13.26 -20.03 -33.53
N THR A 8 14.22 -20.37 -32.68
CA THR A 8 14.44 -21.73 -32.20
C THR A 8 14.19 -21.81 -30.70
N ALA A 9 13.38 -22.76 -30.28
CA ALA A 9 12.96 -23.00 -28.91
C ALA A 9 13.46 -24.36 -28.40
N LEU A 10 13.90 -24.41 -27.14
CA LEU A 10 14.22 -25.62 -26.40
C LEU A 10 13.27 -25.79 -25.23
N VAL A 11 12.61 -26.95 -25.12
CA VAL A 11 11.70 -27.27 -24.01
C VAL A 11 12.19 -28.52 -23.29
N THR A 12 12.47 -28.45 -21.98
CA THR A 12 12.77 -29.67 -21.20
C THR A 12 11.50 -30.29 -20.62
N GLY A 13 11.42 -31.60 -20.50
CA GLY A 13 10.17 -32.27 -20.12
C GLY A 13 9.11 -32.17 -21.22
N GLY A 14 9.56 -32.12 -22.50
CA GLY A 14 8.72 -31.84 -23.66
C GLY A 14 8.06 -33.06 -24.30
N ALA A 15 8.35 -34.27 -23.82
CA ALA A 15 7.81 -35.49 -24.40
C ALA A 15 6.31 -35.66 -24.19
N ARG A 16 5.76 -35.11 -23.13
CA ARG A 16 4.33 -35.21 -22.77
C ARG A 16 3.83 -34.05 -21.89
N GLY A 17 2.53 -34.05 -21.60
CA GLY A 17 1.89 -33.14 -20.62
C GLY A 17 2.10 -31.66 -20.92
N CYS A 18 2.39 -30.85 -19.89
CA CYS A 18 2.57 -29.40 -20.02
C CYS A 18 3.72 -29.02 -20.97
N GLY A 19 4.84 -29.74 -20.91
CA GLY A 19 5.98 -29.47 -21.77
C GLY A 19 5.66 -29.71 -23.24
N LEU A 20 4.93 -30.78 -23.58
CA LEU A 20 4.44 -31.04 -24.93
C LEU A 20 3.49 -29.94 -25.40
N ALA A 21 2.57 -29.48 -24.56
CA ALA A 21 1.68 -28.38 -24.90
C ALA A 21 2.47 -27.08 -25.17
N PHE A 22 3.50 -26.79 -24.36
CA PHE A 22 4.38 -25.64 -24.63
C PHE A 22 5.12 -25.78 -25.97
N ALA A 23 5.67 -26.96 -26.25
CA ALA A 23 6.34 -27.27 -27.53
C ALA A 23 5.37 -27.03 -28.71
N ARG A 24 4.13 -27.56 -28.63
CA ARG A 24 3.11 -27.35 -29.67
C ARG A 24 2.72 -25.88 -29.83
N GLY A 25 2.51 -25.15 -28.72
CA GLY A 25 2.17 -23.74 -28.78
C GLY A 25 3.25 -22.86 -29.42
N LEU A 26 4.53 -23.12 -29.09
CA LEU A 26 5.67 -22.44 -29.70
C LEU A 26 5.80 -22.77 -31.20
N ALA A 27 5.60 -24.03 -31.58
CA ALA A 27 5.58 -24.45 -32.96
C ALA A 27 4.41 -23.84 -33.76
N GLN A 28 3.21 -23.80 -33.19
CA GLN A 28 2.04 -23.15 -33.77
C GLN A 28 2.27 -21.64 -34.01
N ALA A 29 3.09 -21.00 -33.18
CA ALA A 29 3.51 -19.61 -33.36
C ALA A 29 4.67 -19.46 -34.39
N GLY A 30 5.20 -20.54 -34.94
CA GLY A 30 6.19 -20.54 -36.01
C GLY A 30 7.62 -20.80 -35.58
N ALA A 31 7.87 -21.20 -34.34
CA ALA A 31 9.23 -21.54 -33.87
C ALA A 31 9.64 -22.98 -34.27
N ASN A 32 10.92 -23.18 -34.59
CA ASN A 32 11.51 -24.49 -34.57
C ASN A 32 11.62 -24.98 -33.12
N VAL A 33 11.36 -26.25 -32.83
CA VAL A 33 11.24 -26.75 -31.47
C VAL A 33 12.10 -28.01 -31.23
N ALA A 34 13.02 -27.90 -30.31
CA ALA A 34 13.74 -29.05 -29.76
C ALA A 34 13.18 -29.39 -28.38
N ILE A 35 13.13 -30.67 -28.04
CA ILE A 35 12.77 -31.11 -26.69
C ILE A 35 13.88 -31.95 -26.08
N PHE A 36 14.10 -31.73 -24.77
CA PHE A 36 14.92 -32.58 -23.93
C PHE A 36 14.00 -33.35 -22.98
N ASP A 37 14.09 -34.68 -23.02
CA ASP A 37 13.35 -35.56 -22.10
C ASP A 37 14.09 -36.87 -21.92
N ARG A 38 13.91 -37.53 -20.80
CA ARG A 38 14.49 -38.86 -20.56
C ARG A 38 13.65 -40.02 -21.12
N ILE A 39 12.47 -39.70 -21.66
CA ILE A 39 11.58 -40.69 -22.28
C ILE A 39 11.27 -40.27 -23.72
N PRO A 40 10.99 -41.26 -24.62
CA PRO A 40 10.56 -40.94 -25.98
C PRO A 40 9.29 -40.07 -26.01
N PRO A 41 9.17 -39.17 -26.99
CA PRO A 41 8.03 -38.29 -27.10
C PRO A 41 6.75 -39.02 -27.57
N GLU A 42 5.60 -38.51 -27.10
CA GLU A 42 4.28 -38.96 -27.57
C GLU A 42 4.06 -38.58 -29.05
N GLU A 43 3.09 -39.25 -29.71
CA GLU A 43 2.69 -39.00 -31.11
C GLU A 43 2.36 -37.52 -31.34
N GLY A 44 1.81 -36.84 -30.31
CA GLY A 44 1.55 -35.42 -30.32
C GLY A 44 2.76 -34.52 -30.59
N PHE A 45 3.98 -34.94 -30.24
CA PHE A 45 5.22 -34.23 -30.62
C PHE A 45 5.62 -34.58 -32.04
N LEU A 46 5.54 -35.85 -32.41
CA LEU A 46 5.96 -36.33 -33.72
C LEU A 46 5.11 -35.73 -34.85
N SER A 47 3.91 -35.28 -34.58
CA SER A 47 3.03 -34.66 -35.56
C SER A 47 3.34 -33.15 -35.79
N ILE A 48 4.06 -32.46 -34.89
CA ILE A 48 4.31 -31.01 -34.91
C ILE A 48 4.93 -30.54 -36.23
N GLU A 49 5.96 -31.22 -36.72
CA GLU A 49 6.63 -30.84 -37.95
C GLU A 49 5.68 -30.85 -39.16
N ARG A 50 4.85 -31.88 -39.26
CA ARG A 50 3.87 -32.03 -40.34
C ARG A 50 2.73 -31.01 -40.20
N GLU A 51 2.29 -30.72 -38.96
CA GLU A 51 1.14 -29.84 -38.68
C GLU A 51 1.47 -28.37 -38.91
N TYR A 52 2.68 -27.93 -38.49
CA TYR A 52 3.03 -26.51 -38.44
C TYR A 52 4.17 -26.12 -39.40
N GLY A 53 4.80 -27.06 -40.09
CA GLY A 53 5.87 -26.79 -41.07
C GLY A 53 7.15 -26.22 -40.43
N VAL A 54 7.44 -26.58 -39.20
CA VAL A 54 8.59 -26.14 -38.43
C VAL A 54 9.53 -27.35 -38.18
N ARG A 55 10.83 -27.10 -37.99
CA ARG A 55 11.78 -28.16 -37.66
C ARG A 55 11.57 -28.62 -36.22
N THR A 56 11.61 -29.94 -35.97
CA THR A 56 11.56 -30.55 -34.65
C THR A 56 12.70 -31.49 -34.38
N ALA A 57 13.13 -31.64 -33.13
CA ALA A 57 14.11 -32.63 -32.70
C ALA A 57 13.86 -33.10 -31.26
N TYR A 58 14.19 -34.36 -31.00
CA TYR A 58 14.15 -34.93 -29.66
C TYR A 58 15.55 -35.39 -29.26
N TYR A 59 15.95 -35.09 -28.04
CA TYR A 59 17.17 -35.55 -27.42
C TYR A 59 16.86 -36.23 -26.08
N GLU A 60 17.42 -37.43 -25.90
CA GLU A 60 17.33 -38.14 -24.61
C GLU A 60 18.29 -37.48 -23.63
N VAL A 61 17.70 -36.71 -22.65
CA VAL A 61 18.47 -35.94 -21.69
C VAL A 61 17.85 -36.05 -20.29
N ASP A 62 18.68 -36.45 -19.32
CA ASP A 62 18.36 -36.32 -17.91
C ASP A 62 18.86 -34.96 -17.39
N VAL A 63 17.92 -34.04 -17.07
CA VAL A 63 18.25 -32.68 -16.59
C VAL A 63 18.95 -32.68 -15.23
N SER A 64 18.85 -33.77 -14.43
CA SER A 64 19.53 -33.90 -13.15
C SER A 64 21.00 -34.26 -13.28
N SER A 65 21.44 -34.69 -14.49
CA SER A 65 22.82 -35.04 -14.81
C SER A 65 23.50 -33.92 -15.59
N PRO A 66 24.55 -33.28 -15.05
CA PRO A 66 25.33 -32.27 -15.78
C PRO A 66 25.93 -32.75 -17.10
N ASP A 67 26.41 -34.00 -17.15
CA ASP A 67 27.02 -34.58 -18.34
C ASP A 67 25.96 -34.85 -19.42
N SER A 68 24.78 -35.33 -19.03
CA SER A 68 23.67 -35.53 -19.95
C SER A 68 23.17 -34.18 -20.52
N LEU A 69 23.05 -33.16 -19.70
CA LEU A 69 22.73 -31.80 -20.16
C LEU A 69 23.78 -31.28 -21.16
N ALA A 70 25.06 -31.38 -20.83
CA ALA A 70 26.15 -30.94 -21.70
C ALA A 70 26.14 -31.64 -23.05
N THR A 71 25.94 -32.98 -23.06
CA THR A 71 25.82 -33.78 -24.27
C THR A 71 24.61 -33.37 -25.10
N GLY A 72 23.44 -33.22 -24.47
CA GLY A 72 22.21 -32.77 -25.13
C GLY A 72 22.34 -31.40 -25.77
N PHE A 73 22.91 -30.42 -25.04
CA PHE A 73 23.18 -29.09 -25.60
C PHE A 73 24.18 -29.14 -26.77
N SER A 74 25.22 -29.97 -26.72
CA SER A 74 26.18 -30.11 -27.82
C SER A 74 25.52 -30.68 -29.08
N ALA A 75 24.66 -31.68 -28.95
CA ALA A 75 23.90 -32.24 -30.05
C ALA A 75 22.92 -31.22 -30.64
N PHE A 76 22.15 -30.51 -29.76
CA PHE A 76 21.25 -29.46 -30.16
C PHE A 76 21.95 -28.31 -30.90
N GLN A 77 23.15 -27.91 -30.43
CA GLN A 77 23.95 -26.87 -31.08
C GLN A 77 24.35 -27.26 -32.51
N THR A 78 24.72 -28.52 -32.70
CA THR A 78 25.09 -29.03 -34.01
C THR A 78 23.89 -29.05 -34.96
N ASP A 79 22.73 -29.54 -34.48
CA ASP A 79 21.56 -29.71 -35.33
C ASP A 79 20.88 -28.38 -35.66
N PHE A 80 20.90 -27.40 -34.77
CA PHE A 80 20.23 -26.11 -34.95
C PHE A 80 21.21 -24.95 -35.25
N ASP A 81 22.39 -25.21 -35.74
CA ASP A 81 23.40 -24.20 -36.13
C ASP A 81 23.67 -23.19 -34.99
N ASN A 82 23.75 -23.69 -33.78
CA ASN A 82 23.79 -22.88 -32.52
C ASN A 82 22.59 -21.94 -32.23
N ALA A 83 21.58 -21.89 -33.07
CA ALA A 83 20.46 -20.98 -32.90
C ALA A 83 19.63 -21.39 -31.67
N LEU A 84 19.50 -20.47 -30.71
CA LEU A 84 18.61 -20.61 -29.55
C LEU A 84 18.06 -19.23 -29.13
N ASP A 85 16.75 -19.08 -29.21
CA ASP A 85 16.05 -17.83 -28.88
C ASP A 85 15.13 -17.98 -27.64
N ILE A 86 14.61 -19.19 -27.43
CA ILE A 86 13.60 -19.45 -26.41
C ILE A 86 14.01 -20.72 -25.63
N CYS A 87 13.99 -20.64 -24.28
CA CYS A 87 14.19 -21.82 -23.44
C CYS A 87 13.05 -21.92 -22.41
N VAL A 88 12.44 -23.12 -22.33
CA VAL A 88 11.37 -23.43 -21.39
C VAL A 88 11.79 -24.62 -20.52
N PRO A 89 12.48 -24.40 -19.39
CA PRO A 89 12.83 -25.47 -18.45
C PRO A 89 11.55 -25.94 -17.72
N CYS A 90 10.87 -26.99 -18.26
CA CYS A 90 9.60 -27.52 -17.77
C CYS A 90 9.74 -28.87 -17.08
N ALA A 91 10.82 -29.58 -17.25
CA ALA A 91 11.04 -30.88 -16.59
C ALA A 91 10.82 -30.80 -15.09
N GLY A 92 10.05 -31.73 -14.54
CA GLY A 92 9.73 -31.71 -13.12
C GLY A 92 9.05 -33.01 -12.68
N ILE A 93 9.29 -33.37 -11.43
CA ILE A 93 8.66 -34.50 -10.74
C ILE A 93 7.97 -34.06 -9.46
N ASN A 94 7.01 -34.86 -9.01
CA ASN A 94 6.35 -34.70 -7.71
C ASN A 94 6.31 -36.05 -6.97
N ARG A 95 6.38 -35.98 -5.64
CA ARG A 95 6.23 -37.12 -4.72
C ARG A 95 5.14 -36.80 -3.72
N HIS A 96 4.16 -37.71 -3.58
CA HIS A 96 3.07 -37.57 -2.61
C HIS A 96 3.43 -38.35 -1.34
N GLN A 97 4.13 -37.67 -0.43
CA GLN A 97 4.59 -38.26 0.84
C GLN A 97 4.42 -37.24 1.96
N THR A 98 4.17 -37.73 3.19
CA THR A 98 4.11 -36.89 4.37
C THR A 98 5.47 -36.24 4.65
N PHE A 99 5.49 -35.09 5.27
CA PHE A 99 6.73 -34.43 5.67
C PHE A 99 7.61 -35.30 6.57
N LEU A 100 6.98 -36.08 7.45
CA LEU A 100 7.69 -36.93 8.42
C LEU A 100 8.32 -38.18 7.79
N GLU A 101 7.73 -38.65 6.68
CA GLU A 101 8.18 -39.88 5.99
C GLU A 101 9.01 -39.60 4.75
N PHE A 102 9.18 -38.33 4.36
CA PHE A 102 9.90 -37.95 3.15
C PHE A 102 11.39 -38.26 3.32
N ASN A 103 11.87 -39.25 2.58
CA ASN A 103 13.26 -39.68 2.71
C ASN A 103 14.24 -38.77 1.96
N TYR A 104 15.50 -38.81 2.37
CA TYR A 104 16.54 -37.92 1.86
C TYR A 104 16.85 -38.15 0.36
N ALA A 105 16.85 -39.39 -0.11
CA ALA A 105 17.14 -39.73 -1.49
C ALA A 105 16.08 -39.20 -2.47
N ASP A 106 14.77 -39.39 -2.13
CA ASP A 106 13.67 -38.83 -2.91
C ASP A 106 13.70 -37.27 -2.91
N HIS A 107 14.15 -36.67 -1.79
CA HIS A 107 14.28 -35.22 -1.72
C HIS A 107 15.43 -34.72 -2.59
N GLN A 108 16.57 -35.42 -2.60
CA GLN A 108 17.68 -35.10 -3.48
C GLN A 108 17.29 -35.25 -4.97
N GLU A 109 16.61 -36.34 -5.35
CA GLU A 109 16.11 -36.53 -6.72
C GLU A 109 15.17 -35.38 -7.13
N LEU A 110 14.22 -35.07 -6.27
CA LEU A 110 13.23 -34.01 -6.52
C LEU A 110 13.91 -32.64 -6.69
N LEU A 111 14.88 -32.29 -5.84
CA LEU A 111 15.66 -31.05 -5.97
C LEU A 111 16.58 -31.09 -7.18
N GLY A 112 17.18 -32.26 -7.47
CA GLY A 112 18.02 -32.49 -8.64
C GLY A 112 17.30 -32.12 -9.94
N VAL A 113 16.07 -32.63 -10.11
CA VAL A 113 15.28 -32.35 -11.32
C VAL A 113 14.68 -30.95 -11.28
N ASN A 114 13.87 -30.62 -10.20
CA ASN A 114 13.03 -29.44 -10.20
C ASN A 114 13.78 -28.13 -9.99
N VAL A 115 14.97 -28.17 -9.37
CA VAL A 115 15.75 -26.97 -9.01
C VAL A 115 17.07 -26.91 -9.76
N LEU A 116 17.95 -27.90 -9.56
CA LEU A 116 19.27 -27.90 -10.17
C LEU A 116 19.20 -28.10 -11.69
N GLY A 117 18.40 -29.07 -12.15
CA GLY A 117 18.19 -29.33 -13.57
C GLY A 117 17.60 -28.15 -14.31
N LEU A 118 16.59 -27.50 -13.70
CA LEU A 118 15.98 -26.27 -14.23
C LEU A 118 17.01 -25.13 -14.29
N PHE A 119 17.78 -24.91 -13.21
CA PHE A 119 18.78 -23.84 -13.12
C PHE A 119 19.88 -24.02 -14.16
N HIS A 120 20.48 -25.22 -14.26
CA HIS A 120 21.57 -25.49 -15.21
C HIS A 120 21.08 -25.46 -16.65
N THR A 121 19.86 -25.93 -16.94
CA THR A 121 19.26 -25.79 -18.28
C THR A 121 19.15 -24.31 -18.65
N ALA A 122 18.60 -23.45 -17.75
CA ALA A 122 18.48 -22.01 -17.98
C ALA A 122 19.88 -21.36 -18.16
N GLN A 123 20.86 -21.76 -17.38
CA GLN A 123 22.23 -21.24 -17.43
C GLN A 123 22.91 -21.59 -18.77
N LEU A 124 22.82 -22.84 -19.22
CA LEU A 124 23.40 -23.26 -20.50
C LEU A 124 22.70 -22.56 -21.67
N ALA A 125 21.37 -22.45 -21.62
CA ALA A 125 20.61 -21.70 -22.63
C ALA A 125 21.04 -20.24 -22.69
N ALA A 126 21.15 -19.56 -21.53
CA ALA A 126 21.60 -18.17 -21.47
C ALA A 126 23.03 -18.01 -22.04
N ARG A 127 23.97 -18.90 -21.70
CA ARG A 127 25.34 -18.87 -22.25
C ARG A 127 25.33 -19.01 -23.77
N GLN A 128 24.50 -19.89 -24.31
CA GLN A 128 24.37 -20.06 -25.74
C GLN A 128 23.75 -18.83 -26.40
N MET A 129 22.67 -18.28 -25.85
CA MET A 129 22.05 -17.04 -26.36
C MET A 129 23.03 -15.88 -26.38
N ILE A 130 23.85 -15.73 -25.33
CA ILE A 130 24.86 -14.65 -25.23
C ILE A 130 25.96 -14.91 -26.30
N ALA A 131 26.48 -16.12 -26.40
CA ALA A 131 27.51 -16.47 -27.38
C ALA A 131 27.07 -16.23 -28.84
N ASN A 132 25.76 -16.40 -29.10
CA ASN A 132 25.18 -16.16 -30.44
C ASN A 132 24.79 -14.71 -30.70
N GLY A 133 24.87 -13.85 -29.67
CA GLY A 133 24.42 -12.46 -29.76
C GLY A 133 22.91 -12.33 -29.99
N THR A 134 22.13 -13.27 -29.45
CA THR A 134 20.67 -13.30 -29.57
C THR A 134 20.05 -12.03 -28.97
N LYS A 135 19.37 -11.20 -29.79
CA LYS A 135 18.83 -9.89 -29.37
C LYS A 135 17.47 -9.97 -28.66
N HIS A 136 16.79 -11.12 -28.77
CA HIS A 136 15.41 -11.30 -28.26
C HIS A 136 15.28 -12.59 -27.46
N GLY A 137 16.30 -12.92 -26.68
CA GLY A 137 16.32 -14.14 -25.87
C GLY A 137 15.17 -14.16 -24.85
N SER A 138 14.52 -15.32 -24.66
CA SER A 138 13.48 -15.49 -23.66
C SER A 138 13.61 -16.82 -22.94
N ILE A 139 13.66 -16.78 -21.60
CA ILE A 139 13.64 -17.97 -20.74
C ILE A 139 12.35 -17.97 -19.93
N VAL A 140 11.58 -19.07 -20.00
CA VAL A 140 10.29 -19.19 -19.31
C VAL A 140 10.35 -20.33 -18.31
N LEU A 141 10.60 -20.01 -17.03
CA LEU A 141 10.73 -20.98 -15.96
C LEU A 141 9.37 -21.54 -15.54
N VAL A 142 9.26 -22.86 -15.35
CA VAL A 142 7.99 -23.48 -14.97
C VAL A 142 7.97 -23.75 -13.46
N ALA A 143 7.33 -22.87 -12.70
CA ALA A 143 7.04 -23.01 -11.26
C ALA A 143 5.75 -23.84 -11.05
N SER A 144 4.93 -23.50 -10.07
CA SER A 144 3.62 -24.11 -9.77
C SER A 144 2.81 -23.20 -8.85
N MET A 145 1.50 -23.36 -8.81
CA MET A 145 0.66 -22.75 -7.76
C MET A 145 1.11 -23.17 -6.35
N ALA A 146 1.70 -24.37 -6.23
CA ALA A 146 2.28 -24.88 -4.98
C ALA A 146 3.46 -24.03 -4.47
N SER A 147 4.02 -23.13 -5.29
CA SER A 147 5.01 -22.13 -4.87
C SER A 147 4.40 -20.91 -4.18
N HIS A 148 3.08 -20.79 -4.14
CA HIS A 148 2.35 -19.63 -3.62
C HIS A 148 1.44 -19.99 -2.44
N VAL A 149 0.89 -21.22 -2.45
CA VAL A 149 -0.08 -21.68 -1.46
C VAL A 149 0.19 -23.13 -1.08
N ALA A 150 -0.12 -23.48 0.18
CA ALA A 150 -0.16 -24.88 0.59
C ALA A 150 -1.39 -25.56 -0.03
N VAL A 151 -1.17 -26.67 -0.71
CA VAL A 151 -2.21 -27.44 -1.39
C VAL A 151 -2.88 -28.38 -0.38
N ARG A 152 -4.15 -28.14 -0.05
CA ARG A 152 -4.86 -28.86 1.05
C ARG A 152 -4.88 -30.38 0.90
N SER A 153 -5.15 -30.83 -0.30
CA SER A 153 -5.37 -32.25 -0.61
C SER A 153 -4.10 -33.02 -0.99
N GLN A 154 -2.94 -32.35 -0.99
CA GLN A 154 -1.68 -33.00 -1.39
C GLN A 154 -0.63 -32.91 -0.30
N LEU A 155 0.01 -34.04 -0.04
CA LEU A 155 1.19 -34.15 0.80
C LEU A 155 2.44 -33.86 -0.07
N CYS A 156 2.76 -32.57 -0.24
CA CYS A 156 3.76 -32.14 -1.23
C CYS A 156 4.70 -31.02 -0.70
N SER A 157 5.06 -31.05 0.57
CA SER A 157 5.93 -30.04 1.20
C SER A 157 7.27 -29.85 0.45
N ALA A 158 7.94 -30.95 0.09
CA ALA A 158 9.19 -30.89 -0.66
C ALA A 158 8.98 -30.30 -2.06
N TYR A 159 7.90 -30.67 -2.75
CA TYR A 159 7.54 -30.09 -4.06
C TYR A 159 7.24 -28.59 -3.95
N CYS A 160 6.49 -28.15 -2.93
CA CYS A 160 6.26 -26.75 -2.65
C CYS A 160 7.58 -25.98 -2.48
N GLY A 161 8.51 -26.53 -1.71
CA GLY A 161 9.85 -25.97 -1.53
C GLY A 161 10.63 -25.87 -2.84
N SER A 162 10.63 -26.92 -3.67
CA SER A 162 11.32 -26.92 -4.98
C SER A 162 10.75 -25.86 -5.93
N LYS A 163 9.42 -25.75 -6.03
CA LYS A 163 8.77 -24.77 -6.92
C LYS A 163 8.81 -23.35 -6.34
N GLY A 164 8.89 -23.23 -5.00
CA GLY A 164 9.21 -21.99 -4.30
C GLY A 164 10.59 -21.45 -4.66
N ALA A 165 11.62 -22.32 -4.73
CA ALA A 165 12.96 -21.97 -5.18
C ALA A 165 12.96 -21.43 -6.63
N VAL A 166 12.28 -22.12 -7.56
CA VAL A 166 12.15 -21.66 -8.96
C VAL A 166 11.54 -20.25 -9.04
N ARG A 167 10.48 -20.00 -8.28
CA ARG A 167 9.85 -18.69 -8.25
C ARG A 167 10.79 -17.60 -7.70
N ALA A 168 11.52 -17.90 -6.64
CA ALA A 168 12.45 -16.96 -6.01
C ALA A 168 13.66 -16.65 -6.91
N MET A 169 14.17 -17.63 -7.68
CA MET A 169 15.29 -17.45 -8.60
C MET A 169 14.92 -16.58 -9.82
N CYS A 170 13.66 -16.61 -10.28
CA CYS A 170 13.24 -15.95 -11.51
C CYS A 170 13.63 -14.45 -11.57
N PRO A 171 13.30 -13.60 -10.59
CA PRO A 171 13.67 -12.18 -10.64
C PRO A 171 15.18 -11.94 -10.52
N ALA A 172 15.91 -12.81 -9.81
CA ALA A 172 17.36 -12.70 -9.69
C ALA A 172 18.05 -12.99 -11.05
N ILE A 173 17.68 -14.10 -11.69
CA ILE A 173 18.21 -14.45 -13.02
C ILE A 173 17.79 -13.39 -14.06
N ALA A 174 16.56 -12.87 -14.00
CA ALA A 174 16.10 -11.82 -14.89
C ALA A 174 16.94 -10.54 -14.78
N LYS A 175 17.32 -10.17 -13.56
CA LYS A 175 18.20 -9.01 -13.31
C LYS A 175 19.59 -9.23 -13.89
N GLU A 176 20.19 -10.42 -13.70
CA GLU A 176 21.52 -10.74 -14.17
C GLU A 176 21.61 -10.83 -15.70
N LEU A 177 20.54 -11.30 -16.36
CA LEU A 177 20.51 -11.46 -17.81
C LEU A 177 19.98 -10.25 -18.59
N ALA A 178 19.51 -9.22 -17.89
CA ALA A 178 18.93 -8.02 -18.51
C ALA A 178 19.95 -7.26 -19.39
N GLU A 179 21.22 -7.20 -19.00
CA GLU A 179 22.30 -6.55 -19.76
C GLU A 179 22.58 -7.23 -21.12
N TYR A 180 22.27 -8.52 -21.23
CA TYR A 180 22.41 -9.30 -22.47
C TYR A 180 21.15 -9.29 -23.34
N GLY A 181 20.10 -8.55 -22.94
CA GLY A 181 18.83 -8.50 -23.67
C GLY A 181 17.99 -9.78 -23.56
N ILE A 182 18.31 -10.68 -22.61
CA ILE A 182 17.57 -11.93 -22.38
C ILE A 182 16.51 -11.70 -21.30
N ARG A 183 15.25 -11.97 -21.64
CA ARG A 183 14.11 -11.88 -20.72
C ARG A 183 13.93 -13.19 -19.96
N VAL A 184 13.65 -13.11 -18.67
CA VAL A 184 13.34 -14.29 -17.85
C VAL A 184 12.01 -14.05 -17.14
N ASN A 185 11.08 -14.97 -17.34
CA ASN A 185 9.75 -14.97 -16.75
C ASN A 185 9.42 -16.34 -16.16
N SER A 186 8.36 -16.44 -15.37
CA SER A 186 7.89 -17.72 -14.84
C SER A 186 6.39 -17.93 -15.05
N ILE A 187 6.01 -19.19 -15.28
CA ILE A 187 4.62 -19.65 -15.30
C ILE A 187 4.40 -20.51 -14.06
N SER A 188 3.29 -20.27 -13.35
CA SER A 188 2.88 -21.08 -12.20
C SER A 188 1.54 -21.76 -12.50
N PRO A 189 1.51 -22.92 -13.16
CA PRO A 189 0.27 -23.63 -13.46
C PRO A 189 -0.48 -24.04 -12.19
N GLY A 190 -1.80 -24.07 -12.28
CA GLY A 190 -2.66 -24.70 -11.30
C GLY A 190 -2.75 -26.21 -11.49
N TYR A 191 -3.90 -26.80 -11.21
CA TYR A 191 -4.15 -28.21 -11.56
C TYR A 191 -4.36 -28.35 -13.07
N VAL A 192 -3.45 -29.06 -13.70
CA VAL A 192 -3.48 -29.38 -15.14
C VAL A 192 -3.59 -30.89 -15.31
N ARG A 193 -4.47 -31.37 -16.19
CA ARG A 193 -4.65 -32.78 -16.50
C ARG A 193 -3.43 -33.31 -17.24
N THR A 194 -2.58 -34.03 -16.51
CA THR A 194 -1.36 -34.67 -16.99
C THR A 194 -1.22 -36.03 -16.32
N GLU A 195 -0.29 -36.86 -16.75
CA GLU A 195 0.01 -38.10 -16.04
C GLU A 195 0.38 -37.87 -14.56
N MET A 196 1.08 -36.78 -14.27
CA MET A 196 1.42 -36.41 -12.89
C MET A 196 0.18 -36.24 -12.01
N THR A 197 -0.91 -35.69 -12.53
CA THR A 197 -2.19 -35.50 -11.82
C THR A 197 -3.09 -36.74 -11.93
N ALA A 198 -3.02 -37.49 -13.04
CA ALA A 198 -3.75 -38.75 -13.23
C ALA A 198 -3.34 -39.84 -12.22
N ALA A 199 -2.15 -39.74 -11.64
CA ALA A 199 -1.71 -40.61 -10.55
C ALA A 199 -2.58 -40.46 -9.27
N PHE A 200 -3.43 -39.44 -9.16
CA PHE A 200 -4.27 -39.15 -8.00
C PHE A 200 -5.78 -39.03 -8.35
N PRO A 201 -6.41 -40.10 -8.88
CA PRO A 201 -7.77 -40.02 -9.37
C PRO A 201 -8.78 -39.66 -8.25
N HIS A 202 -8.49 -40.02 -7.02
CA HIS A 202 -9.31 -39.75 -5.83
C HIS A 202 -9.33 -38.24 -5.44
N LEU A 203 -8.35 -37.44 -5.90
CA LEU A 203 -8.25 -36.01 -5.63
C LEU A 203 -8.85 -35.13 -6.74
N ILE A 204 -9.21 -35.70 -7.89
CA ILE A 204 -9.66 -34.95 -9.07
C ILE A 204 -10.93 -34.14 -8.76
N GLU A 205 -11.92 -34.72 -8.08
CA GLU A 205 -13.16 -34.02 -7.76
C GLU A 205 -12.94 -32.92 -6.70
N GLU A 206 -12.04 -33.14 -5.75
CA GLU A 206 -11.64 -32.13 -4.79
C GLU A 206 -10.93 -30.95 -5.48
N TRP A 207 -10.05 -31.23 -6.43
CA TRP A 207 -9.35 -30.18 -7.20
C TRP A 207 -10.30 -29.40 -8.11
N LYS A 208 -11.31 -30.06 -8.72
CA LYS A 208 -12.37 -29.37 -9.46
C LYS A 208 -13.18 -28.46 -8.55
N SER A 209 -13.55 -28.92 -7.36
CA SER A 209 -14.33 -28.12 -6.40
C SER A 209 -13.52 -26.93 -5.86
N ALA A 210 -12.19 -27.07 -5.77
CA ALA A 210 -11.29 -26.01 -5.35
C ALA A 210 -11.02 -24.97 -6.47
N ALA A 211 -11.22 -25.33 -7.73
CA ALA A 211 -11.07 -24.42 -8.87
C ALA A 211 -12.29 -23.50 -9.00
N MET A 212 -12.09 -22.19 -9.22
CA MET A 212 -13.19 -21.21 -9.32
C MET A 212 -14.18 -21.50 -10.47
N ASN A 213 -13.71 -22.10 -11.54
CA ASN A 213 -14.51 -22.47 -12.71
C ASN A 213 -15.00 -23.92 -12.68
N GLY A 214 -14.78 -24.65 -11.57
CA GLY A 214 -15.21 -26.02 -11.41
C GLY A 214 -14.51 -27.06 -12.29
N ARG A 215 -13.40 -26.72 -12.97
CA ARG A 215 -12.67 -27.64 -13.83
C ARG A 215 -11.16 -27.64 -13.60
N ILE A 216 -10.52 -28.74 -13.90
CA ILE A 216 -9.05 -28.83 -14.05
C ILE A 216 -8.68 -28.32 -15.44
N ALA A 217 -7.56 -27.60 -15.55
CA ALA A 217 -7.08 -27.15 -16.84
C ALA A 217 -6.58 -28.31 -17.71
N GLU A 218 -6.76 -28.22 -19.00
CA GLU A 218 -6.07 -29.07 -19.95
C GLU A 218 -4.68 -28.44 -20.28
N PRO A 219 -3.69 -29.24 -20.75
CA PRO A 219 -2.37 -28.70 -21.11
C PRO A 219 -2.44 -27.55 -22.13
N GLU A 220 -3.38 -27.58 -23.04
CA GLU A 220 -3.62 -26.56 -24.08
C GLU A 220 -4.09 -25.20 -23.49
N ASP A 221 -4.73 -25.21 -22.32
CA ASP A 221 -5.17 -23.98 -21.66
C ASP A 221 -3.99 -23.08 -21.21
N ILE A 222 -2.80 -23.65 -21.02
CA ILE A 222 -1.62 -22.93 -20.55
C ILE A 222 -0.60 -22.59 -21.64
N MET A 223 -0.69 -23.21 -22.83
CA MET A 223 0.28 -22.99 -23.90
C MET A 223 0.33 -21.54 -24.39
N GLY A 224 -0.83 -20.86 -24.48
CA GLY A 224 -0.92 -19.47 -24.91
C GLY A 224 -0.16 -18.51 -23.99
N ALA A 225 -0.08 -18.82 -22.69
CA ALA A 225 0.71 -18.04 -21.73
C ALA A 225 2.22 -18.19 -22.00
N CYS A 226 2.68 -19.38 -22.37
CA CYS A 226 4.08 -19.61 -22.74
C CYS A 226 4.44 -18.85 -24.02
N VAL A 227 3.61 -18.91 -25.07
CA VAL A 227 3.81 -18.16 -26.31
C VAL A 227 3.85 -16.65 -26.05
N PHE A 228 2.95 -16.13 -25.21
CA PHE A 228 2.95 -14.72 -24.82
C PHE A 228 4.29 -14.33 -24.19
N LEU A 229 4.77 -15.08 -23.21
CA LEU A 229 6.04 -14.79 -22.51
C LEU A 229 7.27 -14.97 -23.40
N ALA A 230 7.23 -15.91 -24.36
CA ALA A 230 8.30 -16.15 -25.31
C ALA A 230 8.39 -15.09 -26.41
N SER A 231 7.28 -14.42 -26.73
CA SER A 231 7.17 -13.48 -27.86
C SER A 231 7.55 -12.04 -27.51
N ASP A 232 7.68 -11.20 -28.56
CA ASP A 232 7.93 -9.75 -28.40
C ASP A 232 6.77 -8.98 -27.77
N ALA A 233 5.61 -9.61 -27.59
CA ALA A 233 4.49 -9.03 -26.85
C ALA A 233 4.83 -8.71 -25.38
N THR A 234 5.92 -9.27 -24.83
CA THR A 234 6.37 -9.04 -23.46
C THR A 234 7.71 -8.29 -23.33
N ILE A 235 8.16 -7.60 -24.39
CA ILE A 235 9.43 -6.84 -24.33
C ILE A 235 9.44 -5.84 -23.16
N LEU A 236 8.31 -5.22 -22.83
CA LEU A 236 8.16 -4.31 -21.67
C LEU A 236 7.90 -5.05 -20.35
N ALA A 237 7.62 -6.34 -20.36
CA ALA A 237 7.37 -7.15 -19.16
C ALA A 237 8.66 -7.58 -18.43
N GLN A 238 9.82 -7.25 -18.94
CA GLN A 238 11.13 -7.65 -18.43
C GLN A 238 11.46 -7.16 -17.01
N LYS A 239 10.76 -6.12 -16.51
CA LYS A 239 10.96 -5.57 -15.15
C LYS A 239 10.21 -6.31 -14.05
N TRP A 240 9.27 -7.20 -14.39
CA TRP A 240 8.36 -7.81 -13.43
C TRP A 240 8.10 -9.26 -13.85
N GLY A 241 8.49 -10.20 -13.01
CA GLY A 241 8.10 -11.61 -13.23
C GLY A 241 6.58 -11.71 -13.33
N TYR A 242 6.03 -11.79 -14.54
CA TYR A 242 4.60 -11.98 -14.76
C TYR A 242 4.18 -13.35 -14.23
N GLN A 243 3.38 -13.33 -13.19
CA GLN A 243 2.70 -14.51 -12.68
C GLN A 243 1.33 -14.61 -13.32
N LEU A 244 1.22 -15.40 -14.38
CA LEU A 244 -0.06 -15.80 -14.93
C LEU A 244 -0.56 -17.03 -14.18
N THR A 245 -1.27 -16.81 -13.08
CA THR A 245 -2.08 -17.85 -12.42
C THR A 245 -3.49 -17.78 -12.97
N ARG A 246 -3.85 -18.70 -13.86
CA ARG A 246 -5.23 -18.81 -14.39
C ARG A 246 -6.16 -19.67 -13.54
N GLN A 247 -5.84 -19.89 -12.27
CA GLN A 247 -6.75 -20.53 -11.32
C GLN A 247 -6.59 -19.89 -9.94
N SER A 248 -7.48 -18.96 -9.60
CA SER A 248 -7.68 -18.58 -8.21
C SER A 248 -8.41 -19.72 -7.52
N VAL A 249 -7.68 -20.51 -6.77
CA VAL A 249 -8.25 -21.52 -5.87
C VAL A 249 -8.94 -20.78 -4.73
N ARG A 250 -10.23 -21.04 -4.49
CA ARG A 250 -10.89 -20.65 -3.25
C ARG A 250 -10.25 -21.42 -2.09
N THR A 251 -9.19 -20.86 -1.54
CA THR A 251 -8.66 -21.32 -0.26
C THR A 251 -8.87 -20.24 0.78
N PRO A 252 -9.51 -20.53 1.91
CA PRO A 252 -9.35 -19.72 3.10
C PRO A 252 -7.86 -19.83 3.47
N SER A 253 -7.18 -18.70 3.47
CA SER A 253 -5.74 -18.63 3.79
C SER A 253 -5.53 -18.92 5.27
N LEU A 254 -5.15 -20.15 5.57
CA LEU A 254 -4.50 -20.51 6.81
C LEU A 254 -3.02 -20.70 6.50
N VAL A 255 -2.28 -19.60 6.49
CA VAL A 255 -0.81 -19.66 6.56
C VAL A 255 -0.45 -19.55 8.04
N THR A 256 -0.22 -20.69 8.66
CA THR A 256 0.35 -20.77 9.99
C THR A 256 1.87 -20.68 9.85
N ASN A 257 2.46 -19.54 10.13
CA ASN A 257 3.90 -19.43 10.35
C ASN A 257 4.21 -19.97 11.75
N TYR A 258 4.68 -21.21 11.82
CA TYR A 258 5.28 -21.75 13.03
C TYR A 258 6.73 -21.25 13.14
N TYR A 259 6.97 -20.34 14.06
CA TYR A 259 8.29 -20.16 14.69
C TYR A 259 8.18 -20.56 16.15
N ASN A 260 8.64 -21.76 16.46
CA ASN A 260 8.91 -22.14 17.83
C ASN A 260 10.27 -21.58 18.26
N ASN A 261 10.24 -20.59 19.15
CA ASN A 261 11.39 -20.26 19.98
C ASN A 261 11.39 -21.20 21.22
N THR A 262 12.29 -22.15 21.23
CA THR A 262 12.76 -22.78 22.47
C THR A 262 14.27 -22.74 22.46
N HIS A 263 14.87 -21.89 23.30
CA HIS A 263 16.22 -22.08 23.77
C HIS A 263 16.25 -23.26 24.76
N PRO A 264 17.34 -24.06 24.78
CA PRO A 264 18.30 -23.82 25.82
C PRO A 264 19.76 -23.87 25.33
N GLU A 265 20.58 -23.16 26.11
CA GLU A 265 22.02 -23.09 26.00
C GLU A 265 22.70 -24.47 26.04
N ALA A 266 23.61 -24.70 25.11
CA ALA A 266 24.68 -25.68 25.30
C ALA A 266 25.95 -25.17 24.62
N THR A 267 26.86 -24.72 25.44
CA THR A 267 28.23 -24.43 25.13
C THR A 267 28.94 -25.68 24.61
N MET A 268 29.57 -25.60 23.44
CA MET A 268 30.66 -26.48 23.06
C MET A 268 31.80 -25.68 22.41
N ASN A 269 32.88 -25.58 23.19
CA ASN A 269 34.19 -25.23 22.69
C ASN A 269 34.73 -26.28 21.72
N VAL A 270 35.16 -25.83 20.55
CA VAL A 270 36.15 -26.56 19.77
C VAL A 270 37.19 -25.58 19.25
N SER A 271 38.34 -25.65 19.85
CA SER A 271 39.59 -25.05 19.41
C SER A 271 40.26 -25.95 18.38
N SER A 272 40.78 -25.41 17.31
CA SER A 272 42.14 -25.53 16.77
C SER A 272 42.21 -25.50 15.23
N PRO A 273 43.36 -25.07 14.67
CA PRO A 273 43.36 -24.35 13.38
C PRO A 273 43.87 -25.26 12.25
N LEU A 274 43.44 -24.97 11.02
CA LEU A 274 44.05 -25.53 9.82
C LEU A 274 44.79 -24.46 9.03
N GLN A 275 46.01 -24.81 8.76
CA GLN A 275 47.07 -24.04 8.12
C GLN A 275 46.75 -23.60 6.70
N THR A 276 47.10 -22.33 6.43
CA THR A 276 47.23 -21.74 5.09
C THR A 276 48.44 -22.30 4.35
N GLN A 277 48.23 -22.72 3.10
CA GLN A 277 49.29 -22.81 2.08
C GLN A 277 49.07 -21.76 1.01
N GLY A 278 50.14 -21.04 0.70
CA GLY A 278 50.18 -19.82 -0.06
C GLY A 278 49.93 -19.93 -1.57
N ILE A 279 49.50 -18.83 -2.14
CA ILE A 279 49.57 -18.56 -3.56
C ILE A 279 50.22 -17.18 -3.79
N HIS A 280 51.09 -17.17 -4.76
CA HIS A 280 52.06 -16.14 -5.13
C HIS A 280 51.48 -14.77 -5.37
N THR A 281 52.18 -13.76 -4.83
CA THR A 281 52.07 -12.33 -5.08
C THR A 281 52.55 -11.98 -6.50
N MET A 282 51.73 -11.22 -7.25
CA MET A 282 52.21 -10.32 -8.30
C MET A 282 51.99 -8.86 -7.87
N SER A 283 53.01 -8.05 -8.01
CA SER A 283 53.11 -6.67 -7.60
C SER A 283 52.18 -5.74 -8.38
N PRO A 284 51.66 -4.69 -7.76
CA PRO A 284 50.83 -3.69 -8.42
C PRO A 284 51.68 -2.54 -8.97
N SER A 285 51.39 -2.15 -10.19
CA SER A 285 51.76 -0.85 -10.76
C SER A 285 50.83 0.24 -10.18
N ALA A 286 51.43 1.33 -9.76
CA ALA A 286 50.80 2.43 -9.06
C ALA A 286 49.66 3.09 -9.87
N ILE A 287 48.51 3.23 -9.23
CA ILE A 287 47.55 4.25 -9.52
C ILE A 287 47.39 5.06 -8.23
N ASN A 288 47.65 6.34 -8.35
CA ASN A 288 47.45 7.34 -7.28
C ASN A 288 45.93 7.42 -6.97
N GLU A 289 45.50 6.78 -5.89
CA GLU A 289 44.21 7.09 -5.27
C GLU A 289 44.48 8.05 -4.12
N GLY A 290 43.92 9.26 -4.30
CA GLY A 290 43.93 10.31 -3.29
C GLY A 290 43.23 9.82 -2.01
N PHE A 291 43.74 10.27 -0.87
CA PHE A 291 43.16 10.08 0.46
C PHE A 291 41.66 10.43 0.44
N PRO A 292 40.78 9.66 1.12
CA PRO A 292 39.41 10.07 1.27
C PRO A 292 39.37 11.42 1.99
N SER A 293 38.71 12.39 1.35
CA SER A 293 38.40 13.68 1.93
C SER A 293 37.61 13.50 3.23
N PRO A 294 37.70 14.45 4.19
CA PRO A 294 37.00 14.36 5.46
C PRO A 294 35.53 14.12 5.24
N SER A 295 34.95 13.17 5.96
CA SER A 295 33.56 12.74 5.89
C SER A 295 32.62 13.95 5.86
N THR A 296 32.01 14.21 4.71
CA THR A 296 30.97 15.23 4.58
C THR A 296 29.74 14.80 5.39
N ILE A 297 29.30 15.67 6.32
CA ILE A 297 28.07 15.44 7.10
C ILE A 297 26.92 15.24 6.11
N PRO A 298 26.13 14.14 6.22
CA PRO A 298 24.97 13.92 5.36
C PRO A 298 24.02 15.10 5.44
N THR A 299 23.53 15.55 4.28
CA THR A 299 22.58 16.66 4.19
C THR A 299 21.28 16.20 3.51
N THR A 300 20.15 16.63 4.06
CA THR A 300 18.83 16.34 3.50
C THR A 300 17.88 17.53 3.65
N THR A 301 16.74 17.51 3.02
CA THR A 301 15.72 18.56 3.20
C THR A 301 14.91 18.36 4.48
N VAL A 302 14.53 17.11 4.80
CA VAL A 302 13.73 16.78 5.98
C VAL A 302 14.35 15.58 6.70
N VAL A 303 14.47 15.67 8.02
CA VAL A 303 14.70 14.51 8.90
C VAL A 303 13.40 14.17 9.60
N VAL A 304 12.99 12.90 9.51
CA VAL A 304 11.83 12.36 10.22
C VAL A 304 12.30 11.41 11.30
N VAL A 305 11.80 11.56 12.52
CA VAL A 305 12.15 10.71 13.66
C VAL A 305 10.96 9.86 14.07
N GLY A 306 11.10 8.55 13.99
CA GLY A 306 10.07 7.55 14.29
C GLY A 306 9.42 6.96 13.03
N ALA A 307 9.57 5.65 12.81
CA ALA A 307 9.00 4.91 11.69
C ALA A 307 7.72 4.15 12.07
N GLY A 308 6.83 4.79 12.83
CA GLY A 308 5.44 4.38 13.01
C GLY A 308 4.57 4.85 11.82
N PRO A 309 3.25 4.59 11.84
CA PRO A 309 2.33 4.95 10.73
C PRO A 309 2.44 6.41 10.26
N SER A 310 2.59 7.36 11.22
CA SER A 310 2.77 8.79 10.93
C SER A 310 4.07 9.07 10.17
N GLY A 311 5.23 8.63 10.70
CA GLY A 311 6.52 8.90 10.09
C GLY A 311 6.71 8.20 8.74
N LEU A 312 6.19 6.98 8.61
CA LEU A 312 6.18 6.26 7.34
C LEU A 312 5.28 6.96 6.31
N MET A 313 4.08 7.40 6.69
CA MET A 313 3.16 8.16 5.82
C MET A 313 3.79 9.49 5.38
N LEU A 314 4.44 10.20 6.28
CA LEU A 314 5.14 11.46 5.97
C LEU A 314 6.28 11.23 4.98
N THR A 315 7.15 10.26 5.29
CA THR A 315 8.31 9.91 4.44
C THR A 315 7.87 9.45 3.05
N ASN A 316 6.84 8.60 2.99
CA ASN A 316 6.25 8.13 1.74
C ASN A 316 5.79 9.30 0.85
N ASN A 317 5.02 10.23 1.42
CA ASN A 317 4.53 11.38 0.68
C ASN A 317 5.66 12.34 0.25
N LEU A 318 6.65 12.63 1.12
CA LEU A 318 7.80 13.47 0.79
C LEU A 318 8.61 12.88 -0.37
N LEU A 319 8.93 11.60 -0.34
CA LEU A 319 9.63 10.92 -1.44
C LEU A 319 8.79 10.94 -2.73
N ARG A 320 7.49 10.70 -2.62
CA ARG A 320 6.55 10.77 -3.76
C ARG A 320 6.51 12.15 -4.41
N TYR A 321 6.68 13.21 -3.63
CA TYR A 321 6.74 14.59 -4.12
C TYR A 321 8.15 15.01 -4.56
N GLY A 322 9.17 14.14 -4.43
CA GLY A 322 10.55 14.42 -4.79
C GLY A 322 11.32 15.23 -3.75
N THR A 323 10.84 15.30 -2.50
CA THR A 323 11.55 15.96 -1.39
C THR A 323 12.51 14.99 -0.72
N PRO A 324 13.83 15.27 -0.68
CA PRO A 324 14.80 14.43 0.01
C PRO A 324 14.49 14.30 1.50
N VAL A 325 14.49 13.07 2.03
CA VAL A 325 14.15 12.78 3.41
C VAL A 325 15.02 11.64 3.96
N ILE A 326 15.40 11.76 5.23
CA ILE A 326 16.03 10.69 6.02
C ILE A 326 15.07 10.33 7.15
N LEU A 327 14.78 9.04 7.29
CA LEU A 327 13.89 8.50 8.33
C LEU A 327 14.68 7.70 9.37
N LEU A 328 14.69 8.19 10.60
CA LEU A 328 15.35 7.55 11.76
C LEU A 328 14.32 6.80 12.61
N ASP A 329 14.69 5.62 13.12
CA ASP A 329 13.86 4.87 14.07
C ASP A 329 14.75 4.22 15.16
N ASP A 330 14.32 4.27 16.40
CA ASP A 330 15.05 3.71 17.54
C ASP A 330 14.93 2.19 17.65
N ARG A 331 13.90 1.60 17.02
CA ARG A 331 13.64 0.15 17.04
C ARG A 331 14.59 -0.61 16.12
N PRO A 332 15.01 -1.83 16.51
CA PRO A 332 15.84 -2.68 15.64
C PRO A 332 15.07 -3.23 14.43
N THR A 333 13.77 -3.46 14.56
CA THR A 333 12.91 -4.10 13.55
C THR A 333 11.60 -3.34 13.34
N ALA A 334 10.91 -3.63 12.25
CA ALA A 334 9.54 -3.18 12.02
C ALA A 334 8.57 -3.80 13.05
N THR A 335 7.37 -3.22 13.16
CA THR A 335 6.30 -3.79 13.99
C THR A 335 5.77 -5.05 13.31
N SER A 336 5.85 -6.20 13.99
CA SER A 336 5.33 -7.46 13.46
C SER A 336 3.84 -7.67 13.73
N THR A 337 3.37 -7.25 14.90
CA THR A 337 1.98 -7.45 15.36
C THR A 337 1.55 -6.34 16.33
N GLY A 338 0.24 -6.27 16.61
CA GLY A 338 -0.31 -5.46 17.70
C GLY A 338 -0.53 -3.99 17.40
N LYS A 339 -0.74 -3.21 18.44
CA LYS A 339 -1.03 -1.76 18.49
C LYS A 339 -2.31 -1.38 17.75
N ALA A 340 -2.24 -0.46 16.73
CA ALA A 340 -3.41 -0.02 15.98
C ALA A 340 -3.88 -1.08 14.97
N ASP A 341 -5.17 -1.09 14.65
CA ASP A 341 -5.79 -2.07 13.74
C ASP A 341 -6.91 -1.54 12.86
N GLY A 342 -7.62 -0.49 13.26
CA GLY A 342 -8.79 0.02 12.53
C GLY A 342 -8.48 1.18 11.60
N LEU A 343 -8.64 0.98 10.29
CA LEU A 343 -8.55 2.02 9.28
C LEU A 343 -9.95 2.53 8.94
N GLN A 344 -10.14 3.84 9.12
CA GLN A 344 -11.40 4.52 8.89
C GLN A 344 -11.62 4.82 7.39
N PRO A 345 -12.87 5.07 6.94
CA PRO A 345 -13.19 5.33 5.54
C PRO A 345 -12.28 6.34 4.84
N LYS A 346 -11.98 7.47 5.49
CA LYS A 346 -11.07 8.48 4.91
C LYS A 346 -9.64 8.00 4.77
N THR A 347 -9.15 7.19 5.70
CA THR A 347 -7.81 6.62 5.62
C THR A 347 -7.73 5.58 4.50
N ILE A 348 -8.78 4.78 4.31
CA ILE A 348 -8.89 3.84 3.16
C ILE A 348 -8.85 4.63 1.86
N GLU A 349 -9.61 5.72 1.75
CA GLU A 349 -9.61 6.61 0.58
C GLU A 349 -8.22 7.19 0.31
N THR A 350 -7.53 7.67 1.35
CA THR A 350 -6.16 8.19 1.25
C THR A 350 -5.19 7.14 0.74
N LEU A 351 -5.25 5.91 1.26
CA LEU A 351 -4.42 4.80 0.79
C LEU A 351 -4.76 4.41 -0.67
N LYS A 352 -6.03 4.49 -1.09
CA LYS A 352 -6.42 4.31 -2.49
C LYS A 352 -5.85 5.41 -3.39
N GLN A 353 -5.87 6.67 -2.96
CA GLN A 353 -5.25 7.79 -3.68
C GLN A 353 -3.73 7.62 -3.80
N LEU A 354 -3.08 7.02 -2.81
CA LEU A 354 -1.67 6.65 -2.84
C LEU A 354 -1.37 5.36 -3.62
N ARG A 355 -2.40 4.61 -4.07
CA ARG A 355 -2.27 3.28 -4.71
C ARG A 355 -1.64 2.22 -3.77
N LEU A 356 -1.89 2.33 -2.48
CA LEU A 356 -1.32 1.47 -1.43
C LEU A 356 -2.37 0.60 -0.72
N SER A 357 -3.63 0.66 -1.14
CA SER A 357 -4.74 0.00 -0.44
C SER A 357 -4.90 -1.49 -0.75
N ASP A 358 -4.47 -1.96 -1.92
CA ASP A 358 -4.87 -3.26 -2.48
C ASP A 358 -4.51 -4.45 -1.59
N GLU A 359 -3.33 -4.46 -1.02
CA GLU A 359 -2.88 -5.52 -0.12
C GLU A 359 -3.67 -5.51 1.19
N LEU A 360 -3.91 -4.33 1.75
CA LEU A 360 -4.70 -4.17 2.97
C LEU A 360 -6.16 -4.54 2.77
N LEU A 361 -6.78 -4.14 1.64
CA LEU A 361 -8.16 -4.47 1.30
C LEU A 361 -8.39 -5.96 1.04
N ARG A 362 -7.35 -6.65 0.57
CA ARG A 362 -7.37 -8.09 0.28
C ARG A 362 -7.22 -8.93 1.53
N ASN A 363 -6.37 -8.53 2.44
CA ASN A 363 -5.99 -9.30 3.62
C ASN A 363 -6.69 -8.87 4.90
N GLY A 364 -7.13 -7.61 5.00
CA GLY A 364 -7.83 -7.06 6.16
C GLY A 364 -9.28 -7.50 6.27
N ALA A 365 -9.83 -7.47 7.47
CA ALA A 365 -11.24 -7.76 7.73
C ALA A 365 -12.09 -6.48 7.59
N LYS A 366 -13.20 -6.56 6.85
CA LYS A 366 -14.12 -5.43 6.64
C LYS A 366 -15.31 -5.56 7.60
N VAL A 367 -15.56 -4.52 8.37
CA VAL A 367 -16.65 -4.50 9.35
C VAL A 367 -17.67 -3.44 8.96
N TYR A 368 -18.90 -3.90 8.66
CA TYR A 368 -20.00 -3.07 8.19
C TYR A 368 -21.02 -2.75 9.26
N ASP A 369 -21.03 -3.51 10.37
CA ASP A 369 -22.03 -3.38 11.43
C ASP A 369 -21.43 -3.30 12.83
N ILE A 370 -22.22 -2.78 13.75
CA ILE A 370 -21.93 -2.78 15.19
C ILE A 370 -23.10 -3.36 15.95
N CYS A 371 -22.81 -4.23 16.92
CA CYS A 371 -23.77 -4.86 17.82
C CYS A 371 -23.54 -4.36 19.25
N PHE A 372 -24.63 -4.19 19.98
CA PHE A 372 -24.60 -3.85 21.40
C PHE A 372 -25.19 -4.97 22.21
N TRP A 373 -24.50 -5.35 23.27
CA TRP A 373 -24.90 -6.42 24.19
C TRP A 373 -24.81 -5.93 25.61
N GLU A 374 -25.83 -6.21 26.42
CA GLU A 374 -25.91 -5.75 27.80
C GLU A 374 -26.46 -6.80 28.74
N SER A 375 -25.93 -6.82 29.96
CA SER A 375 -26.56 -7.43 31.14
C SER A 375 -26.71 -6.40 32.25
N THR A 376 -27.76 -6.58 33.07
CA THR A 376 -28.08 -5.70 34.22
C THR A 376 -28.31 -6.54 35.47
N PRO A 377 -28.24 -5.97 36.67
CA PRO A 377 -28.57 -6.73 37.88
C PRO A 377 -29.99 -7.35 37.84
N GLN A 378 -30.94 -6.72 37.16
CA GLN A 378 -32.32 -7.22 36.98
C GLN A 378 -32.42 -8.28 35.88
N ASN A 379 -31.56 -8.22 34.88
CA ASN A 379 -31.41 -9.23 33.82
C ASN A 379 -29.96 -9.62 33.68
N PRO A 380 -29.48 -10.61 34.47
CA PRO A 380 -28.06 -10.96 34.53
C PRO A 380 -27.53 -11.68 33.28
N THR A 381 -28.44 -12.19 32.41
CA THR A 381 -28.04 -12.82 31.15
C THR A 381 -27.66 -11.76 30.12
N LEU A 382 -26.54 -11.98 29.45
CA LEU A 382 -26.08 -11.08 28.38
C LEU A 382 -27.00 -11.21 27.16
N ASN A 383 -27.64 -10.13 26.76
CA ASN A 383 -28.56 -10.07 25.63
C ASN A 383 -28.17 -9.00 24.63
N ARG A 384 -28.44 -9.27 23.32
CA ARG A 384 -28.26 -8.26 22.27
C ARG A 384 -29.36 -7.20 22.38
N THR A 385 -28.98 -5.96 22.62
CA THR A 385 -29.91 -4.83 22.70
C THR A 385 -30.16 -4.22 21.32
N SER A 386 -29.10 -4.11 20.48
CA SER A 386 -29.24 -3.59 19.11
C SER A 386 -28.16 -4.11 18.15
N ARG A 387 -28.45 -3.99 16.86
CA ARG A 387 -27.51 -4.20 15.74
C ARG A 387 -27.81 -3.19 14.66
N GLN A 388 -26.78 -2.46 14.20
CA GLN A 388 -26.96 -1.39 13.20
C GLN A 388 -25.77 -1.32 12.26
N THR A 389 -26.02 -0.75 11.07
CA THR A 389 -24.96 -0.42 10.12
C THR A 389 -23.95 0.54 10.75
N HIS A 390 -22.66 0.23 10.67
CA HIS A 390 -21.63 1.06 11.32
C HIS A 390 -21.50 2.43 10.65
N TYR A 391 -21.51 2.49 9.31
CA TYR A 391 -21.46 3.73 8.53
C TYR A 391 -22.60 3.75 7.50
N PRO A 392 -23.79 4.25 7.83
CA PRO A 392 -24.88 4.40 6.87
C PRO A 392 -24.50 5.39 5.75
N ASP A 393 -24.66 5.00 4.49
CA ASP A 393 -24.25 5.77 3.30
C ASP A 393 -24.86 7.18 3.27
N HIS A 394 -26.13 7.31 3.65
CA HIS A 394 -26.84 8.58 3.64
C HIS A 394 -26.31 9.60 4.66
N LEU A 395 -25.60 9.15 5.70
CA LEU A 395 -24.98 9.99 6.72
C LEU A 395 -23.52 10.28 6.41
N VAL A 396 -22.77 9.28 5.99
CA VAL A 396 -21.31 9.37 5.82
C VAL A 396 -20.94 9.86 4.44
N GLY A 397 -21.53 9.28 3.39
CA GLY A 397 -21.22 9.61 2.01
C GLY A 397 -19.76 9.31 1.67
N ALA A 398 -19.24 8.13 2.09
CA ALA A 398 -17.90 7.65 1.79
C ALA A 398 -17.93 6.60 0.68
N SER A 399 -16.83 6.45 -0.08
CA SER A 399 -16.70 5.39 -1.09
C SER A 399 -16.65 4.00 -0.46
N ASP A 400 -16.11 3.91 0.76
CA ASP A 400 -15.89 2.67 1.50
C ASP A 400 -16.49 2.79 2.91
N PRO A 401 -17.80 2.56 3.08
CA PRO A 401 -18.51 2.81 4.35
C PRO A 401 -18.32 1.65 5.35
N TYR A 402 -17.09 1.27 5.62
CA TYR A 402 -16.72 0.22 6.58
C TYR A 402 -15.41 0.54 7.31
N ILE A 403 -15.17 -0.10 8.44
CA ILE A 403 -13.83 -0.13 9.04
C ILE A 403 -13.05 -1.28 8.40
N LEU A 404 -11.84 -1.00 7.94
CA LEU A 404 -10.90 -2.02 7.52
C LEU A 404 -9.95 -2.35 8.67
N LEU A 405 -10.03 -3.57 9.15
CA LEU A 405 -9.19 -4.07 10.24
C LEU A 405 -7.96 -4.77 9.66
N ALA A 406 -6.82 -4.16 9.85
CA ALA A 406 -5.51 -4.65 9.46
C ALA A 406 -4.52 -4.23 10.53
N HIS A 407 -3.75 -5.17 11.10
CA HIS A 407 -2.80 -4.81 12.15
C HIS A 407 -1.73 -3.82 11.66
N GLN A 408 -1.20 -3.05 12.59
CA GLN A 408 -0.25 -1.96 12.28
C GLN A 408 0.96 -2.42 11.46
N GLY A 409 1.45 -3.65 11.68
CA GLY A 409 2.56 -4.20 10.90
C GLY A 409 2.26 -4.30 9.41
N MET A 410 1.05 -4.75 9.02
CA MET A 410 0.65 -4.80 7.60
C MET A 410 0.62 -3.41 6.96
N LEU A 411 0.16 -2.40 7.70
CA LEU A 411 0.17 -1.01 7.23
C LEU A 411 1.60 -0.49 7.09
N GLU A 412 2.45 -0.74 8.10
CA GLU A 412 3.87 -0.34 8.07
C GLU A 412 4.60 -1.01 6.91
N ASP A 413 4.38 -2.31 6.66
CA ASP A 413 5.02 -3.07 5.57
C ASP A 413 4.68 -2.49 4.19
N VAL A 414 3.41 -2.16 3.94
CA VAL A 414 2.99 -1.54 2.68
C VAL A 414 3.66 -0.18 2.47
N LEU A 415 3.76 0.64 3.52
CA LEU A 415 4.40 1.95 3.45
C LEU A 415 5.93 1.84 3.30
N ILE A 416 6.58 0.93 4.02
CA ILE A 416 8.04 0.68 3.93
C ILE A 416 8.40 0.23 2.52
N LYS A 417 7.65 -0.71 1.96
CA LYS A 417 7.87 -1.21 0.60
C LYS A 417 7.80 -0.09 -0.45
N ASP A 418 6.80 0.80 -0.39
CA ASP A 418 6.70 1.92 -1.32
C ASP A 418 7.84 2.96 -1.10
N ILE A 419 8.28 3.17 0.15
CA ILE A 419 9.47 3.98 0.48
C ILE A 419 10.73 3.39 -0.18
N GLU A 420 10.95 2.09 -0.05
CA GLU A 420 12.10 1.37 -0.64
C GLU A 420 12.04 1.39 -2.19
N GLU A 421 10.88 1.16 -2.77
CA GLU A 421 10.66 1.26 -4.22
C GLU A 421 10.96 2.68 -4.77
N ARG A 422 10.87 3.72 -3.91
CA ARG A 422 11.24 5.11 -4.24
C ARG A 422 12.68 5.47 -3.89
N GLY A 423 13.50 4.49 -3.53
CA GLY A 423 14.92 4.69 -3.18
C GLY A 423 15.17 5.22 -1.78
N GLY A 424 14.15 5.30 -0.93
CA GLY A 424 14.28 5.62 0.50
C GLY A 424 14.55 4.37 1.35
N SER A 425 14.81 4.60 2.63
CA SER A 425 14.97 3.50 3.60
C SER A 425 14.69 3.96 5.02
N VAL A 426 14.41 3.02 5.92
CA VAL A 426 14.27 3.28 7.34
C VAL A 426 15.61 2.99 8.02
N GLN A 427 16.24 4.01 8.60
CA GLN A 427 17.46 3.84 9.40
C GLN A 427 17.05 3.36 10.80
N ARG A 428 17.11 2.03 11.01
CA ARG A 428 16.82 1.38 12.28
C ARG A 428 17.98 1.51 13.27
N ASN A 429 17.72 1.23 14.56
CA ASN A 429 18.71 1.37 15.65
C ASN A 429 19.33 2.78 15.73
N SER A 430 18.58 3.80 15.35
CA SER A 430 19.05 5.17 15.18
C SER A 430 18.22 6.16 16.04
N PRO A 431 18.26 6.04 17.39
CA PRO A 431 17.53 6.93 18.28
C PRO A 431 18.01 8.38 18.17
N PHE A 432 17.07 9.29 18.01
CA PHE A 432 17.31 10.73 18.07
C PHE A 432 17.86 11.16 19.44
N VAL A 433 18.84 12.07 19.41
CA VAL A 433 19.50 12.61 20.61
C VAL A 433 19.18 14.08 20.81
N SER A 434 19.52 14.92 19.84
CA SER A 434 19.37 16.37 19.96
C SER A 434 19.30 17.07 18.60
N VAL A 435 18.88 18.32 18.62
CA VAL A 435 18.91 19.22 17.48
C VAL A 435 19.38 20.60 17.90
N SER A 436 20.18 21.25 17.05
CA SER A 436 20.64 22.63 17.21
C SER A 436 20.69 23.34 15.84
N LYS A 437 20.73 24.67 15.85
CA LYS A 437 21.01 25.43 14.63
C LYS A 437 22.50 25.33 14.30
N THR A 438 22.80 25.24 13.00
CA THR A 438 24.21 25.27 12.53
C THR A 438 24.88 26.62 12.84
N SER A 439 26.15 26.58 13.18
CA SER A 439 26.93 27.78 13.51
C SER A 439 27.43 28.59 12.28
N ASP A 440 27.21 28.05 11.07
CA ASP A 440 27.70 28.63 9.81
C ASP A 440 26.79 29.72 9.20
N GLY A 441 25.70 30.07 9.87
CA GLY A 441 24.75 31.09 9.40
C GLY A 441 23.85 30.64 8.25
N SER A 442 23.88 29.37 7.86
CA SER A 442 22.99 28.81 6.79
C SER A 442 21.52 28.78 7.18
N GLY A 443 21.22 28.85 8.49
CA GLY A 443 19.87 28.69 9.01
C GLY A 443 19.38 27.23 9.03
N GLU A 444 20.25 26.26 8.72
CA GLU A 444 19.96 24.85 8.79
C GLU A 444 20.00 24.30 10.22
N LEU A 445 19.44 23.13 10.40
CA LEU A 445 19.50 22.37 11.65
C LEU A 445 20.58 21.28 11.56
N GLU A 446 21.28 21.06 12.67
CA GLU A 446 22.11 19.88 12.89
C GLU A 446 21.39 18.94 13.84
N VAL A 447 21.01 17.77 13.32
CA VAL A 447 20.32 16.70 14.04
C VAL A 447 21.34 15.64 14.44
N ILE A 448 21.43 15.31 15.73
CA ILE A 448 22.30 14.26 16.26
C ILE A 448 21.46 13.02 16.58
N TYR A 449 21.93 11.87 16.12
CA TYR A 449 21.37 10.56 16.49
C TYR A 449 22.47 9.59 16.91
N ASN A 450 22.12 8.59 17.70
CA ASN A 450 23.00 7.48 18.01
C ASN A 450 22.85 6.40 16.94
N ASP A 451 23.93 5.98 16.33
CA ASP A 451 23.97 4.74 15.58
C ASP A 451 24.33 3.60 16.55
N ASN A 452 23.31 2.87 17.00
CA ASN A 452 23.49 1.77 17.95
C ASN A 452 24.22 0.55 17.32
N THR A 453 24.40 0.52 15.99
CA THR A 453 25.19 -0.53 15.32
C THR A 453 26.69 -0.28 15.46
N THR A 454 27.09 0.98 15.42
CA THR A 454 28.50 1.42 15.58
C THR A 454 28.78 2.00 16.96
N ASN A 455 27.76 2.19 17.78
CA ASN A 455 27.80 2.85 19.09
C ASN A 455 28.45 4.25 19.04
N THR A 456 28.11 5.02 17.98
CA THR A 456 28.63 6.38 17.76
C THR A 456 27.51 7.38 17.53
N GLN A 457 27.73 8.64 17.94
CA GLN A 457 26.85 9.74 17.55
C GLN A 457 27.20 10.24 16.16
N LYS A 458 26.17 10.48 15.35
CA LYS A 458 26.31 10.96 13.98
C LYS A 458 25.45 12.19 13.75
N PRO A 459 25.97 13.23 13.08
CA PRO A 459 25.22 14.40 12.69
C PRO A 459 24.55 14.23 11.32
N ILE A 460 23.39 14.89 11.14
CA ILE A 460 22.72 15.12 9.85
C ILE A 460 22.37 16.59 9.76
N ARG A 461 22.69 17.26 8.65
CA ARG A 461 22.21 18.62 8.35
C ARG A 461 20.87 18.57 7.62
N THR A 462 19.95 19.44 8.01
CA THR A 462 18.62 19.48 7.43
C THR A 462 17.97 20.86 7.54
N LYS A 463 17.00 21.13 6.66
CA LYS A 463 16.17 22.34 6.78
C LYS A 463 15.04 22.16 7.79
N TYR A 464 14.47 20.94 7.88
CA TYR A 464 13.31 20.65 8.71
C TYR A 464 13.50 19.35 9.47
N LEU A 465 13.03 19.32 10.72
CA LEU A 465 12.96 18.14 11.58
C LEU A 465 11.50 17.87 11.93
N VAL A 466 11.04 16.63 11.78
CA VAL A 466 9.69 16.22 12.15
C VAL A 466 9.73 15.04 13.11
N GLY A 467 9.24 15.25 14.33
CA GLY A 467 9.07 14.20 15.34
C GLY A 467 7.78 13.41 15.09
N CYS A 468 7.93 12.13 14.79
CA CYS A 468 6.88 11.11 14.70
C CYS A 468 7.16 9.97 15.69
N ASP A 469 7.88 10.26 16.77
CA ASP A 469 8.42 9.34 17.77
C ASP A 469 7.44 9.02 18.92
N GLY A 470 6.15 9.33 18.72
CA GLY A 470 5.05 8.90 19.56
C GLY A 470 4.87 9.70 20.86
N ALA A 471 4.02 9.19 21.73
CA ALA A 471 3.54 9.91 22.92
C ALA A 471 4.65 10.36 23.88
N ARG A 472 5.82 9.73 23.83
CA ARG A 472 7.02 10.08 24.64
C ARG A 472 8.09 10.78 23.79
N SER A 473 7.65 11.58 22.82
CA SER A 473 8.54 12.26 21.88
C SER A 473 9.67 13.03 22.57
N LYS A 474 10.88 12.76 22.11
CA LYS A 474 12.08 13.55 22.46
C LYS A 474 12.16 14.80 21.59
N VAL A 475 11.70 14.75 20.34
CA VAL A 475 11.69 15.92 19.44
C VAL A 475 10.82 17.04 19.98
N ARG A 476 9.69 16.72 20.60
CA ARG A 476 8.79 17.71 21.23
C ARG A 476 9.49 18.56 22.27
N ASP A 477 10.45 18.02 23.01
CA ASP A 477 11.18 18.73 24.06
C ASP A 477 12.03 19.89 23.50
N PHE A 478 12.33 19.88 22.20
CA PHE A 478 13.03 20.95 21.49
C PHE A 478 12.10 22.02 20.90
N ILE A 479 10.77 21.90 21.04
CA ILE A 479 9.82 22.92 20.62
C ILE A 479 9.41 23.76 21.84
N PRO A 480 9.79 25.05 21.91
CA PRO A 480 9.43 25.91 23.03
C PRO A 480 7.91 26.01 23.22
N GLY A 481 7.43 25.68 24.40
CA GLY A 481 6.01 25.75 24.72
C GLY A 481 5.16 24.60 24.20
N ALA A 482 5.73 23.48 23.76
CA ALA A 482 4.99 22.29 23.29
C ALA A 482 4.64 21.29 24.42
N GLN A 483 4.45 21.79 25.64
CA GLN A 483 4.00 20.97 26.77
C GLN A 483 2.63 20.33 26.44
N LEU A 484 2.40 19.17 27.05
CA LEU A 484 1.13 18.45 26.93
C LEU A 484 0.08 19.06 27.87
N GLU A 485 -1.05 19.47 27.31
CA GLU A 485 -2.25 19.91 28.03
C GLU A 485 -3.26 18.75 28.07
N GLY A 486 -3.96 18.58 29.22
CA GLY A 486 -4.97 17.56 29.44
C GLY A 486 -4.63 16.60 30.57
N GLU A 487 -5.48 15.60 30.78
CA GLU A 487 -5.44 14.73 31.95
C GLU A 487 -5.16 13.28 31.61
N MET A 488 -4.65 12.52 32.60
CA MET A 488 -4.49 11.07 32.55
C MET A 488 -5.64 10.40 33.30
N SER A 489 -6.29 9.42 32.69
CA SER A 489 -7.36 8.64 33.30
C SER A 489 -6.82 7.51 34.19
N ASN A 490 -7.60 7.07 35.16
CA ASN A 490 -7.36 5.84 35.91
C ASN A 490 -7.81 4.57 35.15
N ALA A 491 -8.48 4.72 34.00
CA ALA A 491 -8.94 3.58 33.22
C ALA A 491 -7.79 2.86 32.53
N SER A 492 -7.74 1.55 32.67
CA SER A 492 -6.83 0.66 31.95
C SER A 492 -7.58 -0.44 31.23
N TRP A 493 -7.02 -0.86 30.10
CA TRP A 493 -7.59 -1.87 29.24
C TRP A 493 -6.56 -2.95 28.94
N GLY A 494 -6.95 -4.22 29.21
CA GLY A 494 -6.20 -5.36 28.68
C GLY A 494 -6.63 -5.63 27.24
N VAL A 495 -5.69 -5.82 26.35
CA VAL A 495 -5.97 -6.08 24.93
C VAL A 495 -5.34 -7.40 24.51
N LEU A 496 -6.13 -8.28 23.94
CA LEU A 496 -5.74 -9.61 23.49
C LEU A 496 -6.08 -9.78 22.01
N ASP A 497 -5.08 -10.18 21.22
CA ASP A 497 -5.28 -10.68 19.85
C ASP A 497 -5.09 -12.19 19.85
N GLY A 498 -6.04 -12.91 19.29
CA GLY A 498 -5.94 -14.36 19.24
C GLY A 498 -7.07 -15.06 18.50
N ILE A 499 -6.97 -16.37 18.43
CA ILE A 499 -8.03 -17.23 17.92
C ILE A 499 -8.86 -17.74 19.09
N ILE A 500 -10.14 -17.45 19.09
CA ILE A 500 -11.08 -17.81 20.15
C ILE A 500 -12.10 -18.81 19.58
N ASP A 501 -12.25 -19.95 20.25
CA ASP A 501 -13.34 -20.88 20.03
C ASP A 501 -14.50 -20.48 20.94
N THR A 502 -15.65 -20.19 20.35
CA THR A 502 -16.80 -19.62 21.06
C THR A 502 -18.11 -19.94 20.35
N ASP A 503 -19.19 -19.94 21.09
CA ASP A 503 -20.59 -20.00 20.62
C ASP A 503 -21.23 -18.61 20.54
N PHE A 504 -20.44 -17.52 20.71
CA PHE A 504 -20.92 -16.15 20.59
C PHE A 504 -21.33 -15.85 19.14
N PRO A 505 -22.58 -15.36 18.89
CA PRO A 505 -23.13 -15.31 17.53
C PRO A 505 -22.57 -14.16 16.65
N ASP A 506 -22.06 -13.06 17.25
CA ASP A 506 -21.66 -11.86 16.51
C ASP A 506 -20.15 -11.76 16.29
N LEU A 507 -19.52 -12.89 15.93
CA LEU A 507 -18.07 -13.01 15.76
C LEU A 507 -17.44 -12.02 14.75
N TRP A 508 -18.18 -11.67 13.70
CA TRP A 508 -17.68 -10.86 12.59
C TRP A 508 -18.21 -9.43 12.59
N SER A 509 -18.94 -9.03 13.63
CA SER A 509 -19.36 -7.66 13.88
C SER A 509 -18.39 -6.98 14.85
N LYS A 510 -18.32 -5.66 14.82
CA LYS A 510 -17.80 -4.90 15.94
C LYS A 510 -18.84 -4.97 17.07
N VAL A 511 -18.44 -5.42 18.26
CA VAL A 511 -19.40 -5.60 19.36
C VAL A 511 -18.95 -4.83 20.59
N ALA A 512 -19.87 -4.05 21.13
CA ALA A 512 -19.74 -3.44 22.44
C ALA A 512 -20.56 -4.24 23.46
N VAL A 513 -19.90 -4.78 24.47
CA VAL A 513 -20.50 -5.55 25.56
C VAL A 513 -20.43 -4.74 26.85
N ARG A 514 -21.54 -4.71 27.56
CA ARG A 514 -21.66 -4.14 28.90
C ARG A 514 -22.10 -5.21 29.87
N SER A 515 -21.19 -5.66 30.70
CA SER A 515 -21.47 -6.65 31.75
C SER A 515 -21.68 -5.96 33.08
N HIS A 516 -22.74 -6.34 33.81
CA HIS A 516 -23.02 -5.83 35.15
C HIS A 516 -22.03 -6.34 36.21
N THR A 517 -21.28 -7.42 35.93
CA THR A 517 -20.31 -8.04 36.86
C THR A 517 -18.87 -7.73 36.55
N ALA A 518 -18.52 -7.64 35.26
CA ALA A 518 -17.12 -7.69 34.84
C ALA A 518 -16.68 -6.49 33.98
N GLY A 519 -17.54 -5.43 33.91
CA GLY A 519 -17.21 -4.23 33.12
C GLY A 519 -17.45 -4.40 31.63
N SER A 520 -16.75 -3.63 30.82
CA SER A 520 -16.99 -3.54 29.40
C SER A 520 -15.99 -4.34 28.57
N ILE A 521 -16.48 -4.87 27.44
CA ILE A 521 -15.66 -5.46 26.39
C ILE A 521 -15.97 -4.79 25.06
N LEU A 522 -14.90 -4.51 24.29
CA LEU A 522 -15.02 -4.26 22.87
C LEU A 522 -14.46 -5.45 22.13
N TRP A 523 -15.32 -6.12 21.34
CA TRP A 523 -14.99 -7.26 20.50
C TRP A 523 -14.83 -6.81 19.06
N ILE A 524 -13.69 -7.11 18.45
CA ILE A 524 -13.36 -6.67 17.09
C ILE A 524 -12.84 -7.88 16.31
N PRO A 525 -13.49 -8.28 15.19
CA PRO A 525 -12.93 -9.31 14.31
C PRO A 525 -11.63 -8.81 13.67
N ARG A 526 -10.73 -9.74 13.40
CA ARG A 526 -9.42 -9.43 12.83
C ARG A 526 -9.17 -10.30 11.59
N GLU A 527 -8.15 -9.89 10.83
CA GLU A 527 -7.61 -10.72 9.75
C GLU A 527 -7.17 -12.10 10.26
N ARG A 528 -7.04 -13.07 9.36
CA ARG A 528 -6.64 -14.46 9.64
C ARG A 528 -7.56 -15.21 10.61
N GLY A 529 -8.83 -14.81 10.72
CA GLY A 529 -9.80 -15.44 11.64
C GLY A 529 -9.54 -15.15 13.11
N MET A 530 -8.73 -14.16 13.43
CA MET A 530 -8.47 -13.72 14.79
C MET A 530 -9.57 -12.78 15.31
N THR A 531 -9.53 -12.58 16.60
CA THR A 531 -10.36 -11.62 17.33
C THR A 531 -9.47 -10.76 18.21
N ARG A 532 -9.75 -9.47 18.28
CA ARG A 532 -9.21 -8.56 19.28
C ARG A 532 -10.26 -8.27 20.33
N LEU A 533 -9.91 -8.50 21.58
CA LEU A 533 -10.72 -8.10 22.73
C LEU A 533 -10.01 -6.96 23.46
N TYR A 534 -10.74 -5.87 23.68
CA TYR A 534 -10.41 -4.87 24.68
C TYR A 534 -11.27 -5.18 25.90
N VAL A 535 -10.64 -5.48 27.03
CA VAL A 535 -11.30 -5.81 28.30
C VAL A 535 -10.98 -4.72 29.30
N GLU A 536 -12.01 -4.11 29.84
CA GLU A 536 -11.85 -3.08 30.87
C GLU A 536 -11.31 -3.69 32.17
N LEU A 537 -10.28 -3.02 32.73
CA LEU A 537 -9.64 -3.43 33.98
C LEU A 537 -9.93 -2.38 35.04
N SER A 538 -10.93 -2.65 35.87
CA SER A 538 -11.26 -1.86 37.06
C SER A 538 -11.00 -2.69 38.30
N SER A 539 -10.50 -2.08 39.38
CA SER A 539 -10.48 -2.71 40.71
C SER A 539 -11.84 -2.54 41.38
N THR A 540 -12.15 -3.41 42.36
CA THR A 540 -13.35 -3.34 43.18
C THR A 540 -13.49 -2.01 43.94
N ASP A 541 -12.38 -1.29 44.14
CA ASP A 541 -12.29 -0.05 44.89
C ASP A 541 -12.26 1.21 43.99
N GLY A 542 -12.47 1.02 42.65
CA GLY A 542 -12.41 2.12 41.67
C GLY A 542 -10.98 2.63 41.40
N GLU A 543 -9.97 2.01 42.00
CA GLU A 543 -8.57 2.33 41.74
C GLU A 543 -8.05 1.60 40.50
N ARG A 544 -6.99 2.13 39.95
CA ARG A 544 -6.31 1.57 38.80
C ARG A 544 -5.72 0.20 39.10
N VAL A 545 -5.99 -0.80 38.27
CA VAL A 545 -5.31 -2.11 38.36
C VAL A 545 -3.83 -1.95 38.10
N ASP A 546 -2.99 -2.45 39.02
CA ASP A 546 -1.54 -2.42 38.83
C ASP A 546 -1.16 -3.17 37.53
N ARG A 547 -0.25 -2.58 36.79
CA ARG A 547 0.27 -3.18 35.54
C ARG A 547 0.83 -4.59 35.73
N ALA A 548 1.40 -4.87 36.87
CA ALA A 548 1.93 -6.18 37.20
C ALA A 548 0.84 -7.25 37.40
N LYS A 549 -0.38 -6.83 37.76
CA LYS A 549 -1.53 -7.74 37.92
C LYS A 549 -2.31 -7.94 36.60
N ALA A 550 -2.16 -7.07 35.63
CA ALA A 550 -2.85 -7.15 34.34
C ALA A 550 -2.13 -8.11 33.37
N THR A 551 -2.14 -9.40 33.72
CA THR A 551 -1.57 -10.49 32.89
C THR A 551 -2.59 -10.97 31.84
N PRO A 552 -2.16 -11.68 30.77
CA PRO A 552 -3.08 -12.28 29.81
C PRO A 552 -4.14 -13.16 30.49
N GLU A 553 -3.77 -13.97 31.48
CA GLU A 553 -4.66 -14.89 32.20
C GLU A 553 -5.74 -14.12 32.98
N TYR A 554 -5.35 -13.00 33.62
CA TYR A 554 -6.30 -12.12 34.30
C TYR A 554 -7.31 -11.52 33.33
N VAL A 555 -6.83 -11.01 32.19
CA VAL A 555 -7.68 -10.41 31.14
C VAL A 555 -8.61 -11.45 30.52
N MET A 556 -8.12 -12.66 30.24
CA MET A 556 -8.94 -13.79 29.78
C MET A 556 -10.03 -14.18 30.79
N ALA A 557 -9.69 -14.22 32.09
CA ALA A 557 -10.65 -14.53 33.14
C ALA A 557 -11.79 -13.49 33.20
N ARG A 558 -11.42 -12.19 33.16
CA ARG A 558 -12.40 -11.09 33.11
C ARG A 558 -13.27 -11.16 31.84
N ALA A 559 -12.69 -11.48 30.69
CA ALA A 559 -13.42 -11.64 29.44
C ALA A 559 -14.44 -12.78 29.53
N ARG A 560 -14.05 -13.94 30.08
CA ARG A 560 -14.99 -15.07 30.29
C ARG A 560 -16.15 -14.70 31.22
N GLU A 561 -15.86 -13.97 32.28
CA GLU A 561 -16.89 -13.50 33.22
C GLU A 561 -17.87 -12.52 32.52
N ALA A 562 -17.34 -11.54 31.77
CA ALA A 562 -18.18 -10.54 31.11
C ALA A 562 -19.03 -11.11 29.97
N MET A 563 -18.58 -12.16 29.31
CA MET A 563 -19.24 -12.77 28.16
C MET A 563 -20.20 -13.93 28.53
N GLN A 564 -20.42 -14.18 29.82
CA GLN A 564 -21.43 -15.19 30.25
C GLN A 564 -22.80 -14.87 29.59
N PRO A 565 -23.53 -15.87 29.03
CA PRO A 565 -23.29 -17.34 29.17
C PRO A 565 -22.41 -17.94 28.07
N PHE A 566 -21.85 -17.15 27.19
CA PHE A 566 -21.07 -17.63 26.02
C PHE A 566 -19.74 -18.23 26.48
N ARG A 567 -19.33 -19.32 25.81
CA ARG A 567 -18.06 -19.99 26.04
C ARG A 567 -16.94 -19.24 25.31
N LEU A 568 -15.82 -18.97 25.98
CA LEU A 568 -14.60 -18.40 25.40
C LEU A 568 -13.40 -19.31 25.70
N GLU A 569 -12.85 -19.94 24.66
CA GLU A 569 -11.63 -20.72 24.72
C GLU A 569 -10.58 -20.18 23.74
N TRP A 570 -9.48 -19.65 24.27
CA TRP A 570 -8.37 -19.23 23.43
C TRP A 570 -7.60 -20.43 22.93
N LYS A 571 -7.57 -20.63 21.62
CA LYS A 571 -6.72 -21.63 20.95
C LYS A 571 -5.31 -21.11 20.75
N PHE A 572 -5.17 -19.79 20.58
CA PHE A 572 -3.89 -19.12 20.35
C PHE A 572 -4.00 -17.64 20.72
N ILE A 573 -2.95 -17.10 21.35
CA ILE A 573 -2.77 -15.67 21.62
C ILE A 573 -1.54 -15.22 20.84
N GLU A 574 -1.74 -14.30 19.90
CA GLU A 574 -0.66 -13.73 19.11
C GLU A 574 -0.01 -12.52 19.80
N TRP A 575 -0.84 -11.73 20.46
CA TRP A 575 -0.39 -10.51 21.08
C TRP A 575 -1.21 -10.12 22.30
N PHE A 576 -0.53 -9.51 23.28
CA PHE A 576 -1.12 -8.93 24.47
C PHE A 576 -0.53 -7.55 24.75
N GLY A 577 -1.38 -6.63 25.19
CA GLY A 577 -0.98 -5.31 25.62
C GLY A 577 -1.88 -4.76 26.73
N ASN A 578 -1.31 -3.87 27.54
CA ASN A 578 -2.06 -3.13 28.54
C ASN A 578 -2.02 -1.64 28.21
N TYR A 579 -3.17 -1.03 27.96
CA TYR A 579 -3.33 0.37 27.63
C TYR A 579 -3.85 1.16 28.81
N VAL A 580 -3.19 2.27 29.08
CA VAL A 580 -3.65 3.30 30.00
C VAL A 580 -4.16 4.45 29.17
N VAL A 581 -5.36 4.88 29.44
CA VAL A 581 -6.05 5.93 28.69
C VAL A 581 -5.71 7.31 29.26
N GLY A 582 -5.35 8.26 28.38
CA GLY A 582 -5.10 9.65 28.74
C GLY A 582 -5.47 10.56 27.58
N GLN A 583 -6.04 11.75 27.86
CA GLN A 583 -6.34 12.78 26.87
C GLN A 583 -5.39 13.94 27.05
N ARG A 584 -4.43 14.06 26.16
CA ARG A 584 -3.49 15.18 26.17
C ARG A 584 -3.20 15.61 24.75
N VAL A 585 -3.02 16.90 24.55
CA VAL A 585 -2.58 17.47 23.27
C VAL A 585 -1.39 18.38 23.51
N ALA A 586 -0.47 18.42 22.58
CA ALA A 586 0.62 19.37 22.63
C ALA A 586 0.09 20.79 22.39
N ARG A 587 0.55 21.74 23.19
CA ARG A 587 0.16 23.15 23.07
C ARG A 587 0.61 23.76 21.76
N ARG A 588 1.72 23.26 21.18
CA ARG A 588 2.27 23.69 19.90
C ARG A 588 2.70 22.48 19.09
N PHE A 589 2.51 22.54 17.79
CA PHE A 589 2.88 21.49 16.84
C PHE A 589 4.12 21.86 16.03
N SER A 590 4.62 23.10 16.18
CA SER A 590 5.86 23.57 15.58
C SER A 590 6.58 24.56 16.48
N ASP A 591 7.89 24.73 16.25
CA ASP A 591 8.66 25.83 16.82
C ASP A 591 8.27 27.17 16.18
N PRO A 592 8.66 28.32 16.75
CA PRO A 592 8.31 29.64 16.22
C PRO A 592 8.82 29.91 14.80
N GLU A 593 9.92 29.29 14.40
CA GLU A 593 10.54 29.44 13.09
C GLU A 593 10.00 28.44 12.05
N ASN A 594 9.13 27.52 12.43
CA ASN A 594 8.61 26.44 11.59
C ASN A 594 9.69 25.59 10.94
N GLN A 595 10.74 25.24 11.70
CA GLN A 595 11.78 24.31 11.31
C GLN A 595 11.67 22.95 12.00
N ILE A 596 11.09 22.91 13.21
CA ILE A 596 10.85 21.69 13.99
C ILE A 596 9.35 21.48 14.14
N PHE A 597 8.87 20.30 13.76
CA PHE A 597 7.46 19.92 13.83
C PHE A 597 7.27 18.63 14.60
N ILE A 598 6.03 18.43 15.07
CA ILE A 598 5.57 17.14 15.59
C ILE A 598 4.31 16.71 14.84
N ALA A 599 4.20 15.41 14.54
CA ALA A 599 3.07 14.83 13.85
C ALA A 599 2.68 13.47 14.45
N GLY A 600 1.39 13.19 14.48
CA GLY A 600 0.87 11.93 15.01
C GLY A 600 0.76 11.87 16.52
N ASP A 601 0.99 10.70 17.12
CA ASP A 601 0.89 10.45 18.57
C ASP A 601 1.89 11.25 19.43
N VAL A 602 2.73 12.04 18.81
CA VAL A 602 3.53 13.07 19.48
C VAL A 602 2.65 14.20 20.00
N CYS A 603 1.44 14.31 19.43
CA CYS A 603 0.29 15.04 19.96
C CYS A 603 -0.66 14.03 20.60
N PRO A 604 -0.36 13.46 21.79
CA PRO A 604 -1.01 12.25 22.24
C PRO A 604 -2.51 12.44 22.45
N PHE A 605 -3.25 11.63 21.72
CA PHE A 605 -4.67 11.46 21.84
C PHE A 605 -4.97 10.17 22.61
N HIS A 606 -5.49 10.33 23.83
CA HIS A 606 -6.12 9.23 24.53
C HIS A 606 -7.28 9.76 25.37
N PRO A 607 -8.49 9.24 25.21
CA PRO A 607 -9.66 9.71 25.95
C PRO A 607 -9.53 9.48 27.46
N SER A 608 -9.78 10.48 28.28
CA SER A 608 -9.87 10.36 29.72
C SER A 608 -10.96 11.25 30.36
N PHE A 609 -11.31 10.95 31.59
CA PHE A 609 -12.38 11.52 32.37
C PHE A 609 -11.91 12.25 33.60
N SER A 610 -12.64 13.36 33.90
CA SER A 610 -12.51 14.11 35.13
C SER A 610 -13.21 13.41 36.32
N HIS A 611 -12.65 13.64 37.52
CA HIS A 611 -13.17 13.24 38.81
C HIS A 611 -14.62 13.61 38.99
N GLN A 612 -15.48 12.64 39.14
CA GLN A 612 -16.70 12.58 39.96
C GLN A 612 -17.75 11.58 39.41
N CYS A 613 -17.37 10.41 38.99
CA CYS A 613 -18.36 9.34 38.79
C CYS A 613 -17.79 8.03 39.32
N THR A 614 -18.18 7.70 40.52
CA THR A 614 -17.83 6.46 41.23
C THR A 614 -18.60 5.25 40.73
N ASP A 615 -19.49 5.40 39.77
CA ASP A 615 -20.21 4.29 39.15
C ASP A 615 -20.30 4.51 37.66
N LEU A 616 -19.70 3.56 36.95
CA LEU A 616 -19.92 3.26 35.54
C LEU A 616 -18.69 3.35 34.62
N ASN A 617 -18.15 2.36 34.46
CA ASN A 617 -17.24 1.61 33.63
C ASN A 617 -17.68 1.52 32.17
N ASN A 618 -17.52 2.53 31.31
CA ASN A 618 -17.81 2.28 29.89
C ASN A 618 -17.18 3.30 28.95
N LYS A 619 -16.12 2.88 28.29
CA LYS A 619 -15.36 3.71 27.33
C LYS A 619 -15.15 2.96 26.03
N ILE A 620 -16.03 3.20 25.08
CA ILE A 620 -15.90 2.68 23.71
C ILE A 620 -14.98 3.63 22.95
N GLN A 621 -13.78 3.18 22.63
CA GLN A 621 -12.82 3.95 21.83
C GLN A 621 -13.19 3.95 20.35
N ALA A 622 -13.13 5.12 19.70
CA ALA A 622 -13.44 5.28 18.27
C ALA A 622 -12.28 4.87 17.32
N ALA A 623 -11.17 4.30 17.82
CA ALA A 623 -9.99 3.90 17.04
C ALA A 623 -9.40 5.03 16.15
N GLN A 624 -9.33 6.27 16.68
CA GLN A 624 -8.97 7.45 15.87
C GLN A 624 -7.46 7.77 15.83
N GLY A 625 -6.66 7.29 16.79
CA GLY A 625 -5.27 7.71 16.95
C GLY A 625 -4.41 7.55 15.69
N ALA A 626 -4.26 6.34 15.17
CA ALA A 626 -3.46 6.07 13.98
C ALA A 626 -4.00 6.76 12.71
N ASN A 627 -5.33 6.87 12.57
CA ASN A 627 -5.97 7.53 11.44
C ASN A 627 -5.64 9.04 11.43
N THR A 628 -5.86 9.72 12.55
CA THR A 628 -5.53 11.14 12.70
C THR A 628 -4.04 11.40 12.51
N SER A 629 -3.19 10.54 13.07
CA SER A 629 -1.73 10.60 12.93
C SER A 629 -1.26 10.57 11.48
N MET A 630 -1.84 9.70 10.66
CA MET A 630 -1.53 9.64 9.23
C MET A 630 -2.01 10.88 8.47
N HIS A 631 -3.17 11.44 8.85
CA HIS A 631 -3.67 12.67 8.24
C HIS A 631 -2.88 13.92 8.64
N ASP A 632 -2.28 13.96 9.85
CA ASP A 632 -1.30 15.00 10.21
C ASP A 632 -0.13 14.99 9.22
N SER A 633 0.39 13.80 8.94
CA SER A 633 1.50 13.60 8.01
C SER A 633 1.14 13.98 6.57
N VAL A 634 -0.05 13.61 6.09
CA VAL A 634 -0.53 14.01 4.76
C VAL A 634 -0.66 15.53 4.66
N ASN A 635 -1.22 16.18 5.69
CA ASN A 635 -1.38 17.63 5.73
C ASN A 635 -0.02 18.38 5.74
N LEU A 636 0.97 17.88 6.48
CA LEU A 636 2.29 18.49 6.58
C LEU A 636 3.14 18.27 5.31
N ALA A 637 3.07 17.08 4.71
CA ALA A 637 3.95 16.68 3.61
C ALA A 637 3.89 17.63 2.40
N TRP A 638 2.70 17.97 1.91
CA TRP A 638 2.56 18.86 0.75
C TRP A 638 3.00 20.30 1.05
N LYS A 639 2.79 20.75 2.28
CA LYS A 639 3.22 22.09 2.74
C LYS A 639 4.75 22.18 2.78
N LEU A 640 5.41 21.18 3.39
CA LEU A 640 6.87 21.07 3.39
C LEU A 640 7.44 21.00 1.97
N ASN A 641 6.83 20.19 1.11
CA ASN A 641 7.24 20.08 -0.29
C ASN A 641 7.21 21.43 -1.01
N LEU A 642 6.10 22.18 -0.94
CA LEU A 642 5.97 23.46 -1.63
C LEU A 642 6.93 24.51 -1.08
N VAL A 643 7.06 24.60 0.25
CA VAL A 643 7.94 25.60 0.89
C VAL A 643 9.41 25.26 0.68
N SER A 644 9.81 24.00 0.82
CA SER A 644 11.21 23.59 0.60
C SER A 644 11.70 23.82 -0.83
N ARG A 645 10.79 23.75 -1.80
CA ARG A 645 11.07 24.04 -3.22
C ARG A 645 10.96 25.52 -3.57
N GLY A 646 10.60 26.40 -2.62
CA GLY A 646 10.39 27.83 -2.86
C GLY A 646 9.17 28.14 -3.72
N LEU A 647 8.18 27.25 -3.78
CA LEU A 647 6.93 27.40 -4.52
C LEU A 647 5.82 28.03 -3.66
N ALA A 648 6.03 28.09 -2.34
CA ALA A 648 5.17 28.74 -1.38
C ALA A 648 5.99 29.47 -0.31
N PRO A 649 5.47 30.55 0.29
CA PRO A 649 6.14 31.23 1.39
C PRO A 649 6.14 30.37 2.66
N ALA A 650 7.13 30.59 3.54
CA ALA A 650 7.25 29.85 4.80
C ALA A 650 6.01 29.97 5.70
N SER A 651 5.24 31.06 5.56
CA SER A 651 3.98 31.27 6.29
C SER A 651 2.92 30.20 6.03
N LEU A 652 3.02 29.46 4.91
CA LEU A 652 2.15 28.30 4.64
C LEU A 652 2.27 27.25 5.76
N LEU A 653 3.45 27.08 6.36
CA LEU A 653 3.69 26.09 7.42
C LEU A 653 2.94 26.40 8.72
N ASN A 654 2.60 27.68 8.99
CA ASN A 654 1.77 28.05 10.14
C ASN A 654 0.41 27.34 10.12
N THR A 655 -0.16 27.18 8.92
CA THR A 655 -1.47 26.56 8.74
C THR A 655 -1.50 25.09 9.19
N TYR A 656 -0.36 24.42 9.27
CA TYR A 656 -0.28 23.04 9.79
C TYR A 656 -0.72 23.00 11.26
N SER A 657 -0.09 23.83 12.11
CA SER A 657 -0.41 23.89 13.54
C SER A 657 -1.85 24.34 13.79
N GLU A 658 -2.35 25.32 13.03
CA GLU A 658 -3.72 25.83 13.14
C GLU A 658 -4.74 24.74 12.81
N GLU A 659 -4.63 24.12 11.65
CA GLU A 659 -5.56 23.12 11.13
C GLU A 659 -5.55 21.83 11.97
N ARG A 660 -4.36 21.31 12.28
CA ARG A 660 -4.28 20.01 12.97
C ARG A 660 -4.59 20.12 14.46
N ARG A 661 -4.29 21.25 15.09
CA ARG A 661 -4.70 21.51 16.47
C ARG A 661 -6.22 21.63 16.60
N LYS A 662 -6.90 22.24 15.60
CA LYS A 662 -8.37 22.25 15.57
C LYS A 662 -8.94 20.83 15.57
N ILE A 663 -8.50 19.97 14.64
CA ILE A 663 -8.94 18.57 14.57
C ILE A 663 -8.65 17.84 15.89
N ALA A 664 -7.51 18.14 16.52
CA ALA A 664 -7.15 17.61 17.80
C ALA A 664 -8.15 17.98 18.90
N ASN A 665 -8.52 19.25 18.98
CA ASN A 665 -9.50 19.74 19.96
C ASN A 665 -10.91 19.21 19.67
N ASP A 666 -11.31 19.13 18.39
CA ASP A 666 -12.60 18.58 17.98
C ASP A 666 -12.74 17.11 18.42
N LEU A 667 -11.64 16.34 18.32
CA LEU A 667 -11.63 14.95 18.76
C LEU A 667 -11.76 14.83 20.30
N ILE A 668 -11.09 15.68 21.06
CA ILE A 668 -11.25 15.74 22.53
C ILE A 668 -12.70 16.08 22.90
N ALA A 669 -13.27 17.07 22.23
CA ALA A 669 -14.66 17.49 22.47
C ALA A 669 -15.66 16.37 22.12
N PHE A 670 -15.44 15.67 21.00
CA PHE A 670 -16.22 14.49 20.62
C PHE A 670 -16.14 13.40 21.69
N ASP A 671 -14.94 13.02 22.11
CA ASP A 671 -14.75 11.97 23.09
C ASP A 671 -15.44 12.32 24.42
N ALA A 672 -15.32 13.56 24.89
CA ALA A 672 -16.02 14.03 26.10
C ALA A 672 -17.54 13.94 25.94
N GLY A 673 -18.08 14.38 24.81
CA GLY A 673 -19.50 14.28 24.47
C GLY A 673 -20.00 12.85 24.37
N HIS A 674 -19.18 11.96 23.77
CA HIS A 674 -19.49 10.55 23.58
C HIS A 674 -19.65 9.80 24.91
N VAL A 675 -18.84 10.15 25.87
CA VAL A 675 -18.90 9.60 27.22
C VAL A 675 -20.10 10.13 28.00
N ALA A 676 -20.31 11.43 27.97
CA ALA A 676 -21.50 11.99 28.61
C ALA A 676 -22.82 11.41 28.03
N ALA A 677 -22.81 11.07 26.72
CA ALA A 677 -23.92 10.39 26.06
C ALA A 677 -24.04 8.93 26.53
N PHE A 678 -22.92 8.25 26.75
CA PHE A 678 -22.90 6.91 27.26
C PHE A 678 -23.49 6.81 28.68
N GLU A 679 -23.18 7.75 29.55
CA GLU A 679 -23.75 7.86 30.93
C GLU A 679 -25.27 8.03 30.90
N LYS A 680 -25.81 8.69 29.87
CA LYS A 680 -27.25 8.95 29.70
C LYS A 680 -28.02 7.75 29.10
N GLY A 681 -27.32 6.68 28.73
CA GLY A 681 -27.91 5.43 28.22
C GLY A 681 -27.87 5.29 26.69
N GLU A 682 -28.35 4.13 26.23
CA GLU A 682 -28.22 3.67 24.83
C GLU A 682 -28.77 4.68 23.80
N THR A 683 -29.92 5.26 24.03
CA THR A 683 -30.56 6.23 23.11
C THR A 683 -29.70 7.49 22.91
N ALA A 684 -29.08 8.00 23.99
CA ALA A 684 -28.23 9.17 23.95
C ALA A 684 -26.91 8.85 23.26
N LEU A 685 -26.36 7.67 23.49
CA LEU A 685 -25.15 7.17 22.85
C LEU A 685 -25.33 6.97 21.34
N ALA A 686 -26.43 6.33 20.93
CA ALA A 686 -26.78 6.13 19.52
C ALA A 686 -26.92 7.48 18.80
N ARG A 687 -27.60 8.45 19.40
CA ARG A 687 -27.75 9.81 18.87
C ARG A 687 -26.38 10.51 18.74
N ASN A 688 -25.54 10.47 19.78
CA ASN A 688 -24.20 11.08 19.72
C ASN A 688 -23.35 10.45 18.65
N PHE A 689 -23.44 9.11 18.46
CA PHE A 689 -22.74 8.42 17.39
C PHE A 689 -23.24 8.88 16.01
N GLU A 690 -24.54 8.96 15.81
CA GLU A 690 -25.16 9.41 14.55
C GLU A 690 -24.78 10.86 14.21
N GLU A 691 -24.85 11.77 15.19
CA GLU A 691 -24.48 13.17 15.03
C GLU A 691 -22.99 13.36 14.65
N ASN A 692 -22.10 12.51 15.15
CA ASN A 692 -20.66 12.60 14.95
C ASN A 692 -20.09 11.58 13.94
N ILE A 693 -20.93 10.81 13.29
CA ILE A 693 -20.50 9.67 12.44
C ILE A 693 -19.60 10.09 11.29
N ARG A 694 -19.81 11.28 10.72
CA ARG A 694 -18.93 11.84 9.68
C ARG A 694 -17.53 12.14 10.22
N PHE A 695 -17.46 12.70 11.43
CA PHE A 695 -16.19 12.99 12.11
C PHE A 695 -15.46 11.68 12.44
N ILE A 696 -16.16 10.68 12.99
CA ILE A 696 -15.63 9.37 13.34
C ILE A 696 -15.07 8.65 12.09
N SER A 697 -15.75 8.75 10.95
CA SER A 697 -15.30 8.15 9.69
C SER A 697 -14.11 8.88 9.05
N GLY A 698 -13.74 10.05 9.59
CA GLY A 698 -12.69 10.94 9.09
C GLY A 698 -13.12 11.82 7.91
N VAL A 699 -14.32 11.59 7.33
CA VAL A 699 -14.83 12.42 6.22
C VAL A 699 -15.48 13.73 6.67
N GLY A 700 -15.70 13.90 7.95
CA GLY A 700 -16.25 15.10 8.55
C GLY A 700 -15.20 16.03 9.20
N ALA A 701 -13.92 15.81 8.93
CA ALA A 701 -12.89 16.75 9.37
C ALA A 701 -13.05 18.09 8.61
N GLU A 702 -13.11 19.19 9.35
CA GLU A 702 -13.35 20.53 8.81
C GLU A 702 -12.26 21.48 9.27
N TYR A 703 -11.76 22.31 8.35
CA TYR A 703 -10.77 23.36 8.63
C TYR A 703 -11.46 24.74 8.66
N ASP A 704 -11.03 25.57 9.57
CA ASP A 704 -11.47 26.95 9.64
C ASP A 704 -10.93 27.78 8.45
N ALA A 705 -11.54 28.94 8.22
CA ALA A 705 -11.07 29.89 7.25
C ALA A 705 -9.65 30.38 7.60
N GLY A 706 -8.77 30.39 6.60
CA GLY A 706 -7.36 30.76 6.76
C GLY A 706 -6.73 31.10 5.42
N VAL A 707 -5.40 31.09 5.35
CA VAL A 707 -4.64 31.42 4.14
C VAL A 707 -4.95 30.49 2.97
N VAL A 708 -5.20 29.20 3.23
CA VAL A 708 -5.46 28.17 2.20
C VAL A 708 -6.89 27.66 2.18
N THR A 709 -7.78 28.25 2.99
CA THR A 709 -9.20 27.91 3.07
C THR A 709 -9.99 29.21 3.25
N LYS A 710 -10.77 29.61 2.25
CA LYS A 710 -11.55 30.84 2.33
C LYS A 710 -12.85 30.64 3.11
N SER A 711 -13.35 31.72 3.76
CA SER A 711 -14.69 31.75 4.29
C SER A 711 -15.72 31.65 3.17
N PRO A 712 -16.80 30.88 3.30
CA PRO A 712 -17.85 30.81 2.29
C PRO A 712 -18.48 32.18 2.10
N GLN A 713 -18.21 32.86 0.98
CA GLN A 713 -18.78 34.15 0.64
C GLN A 713 -20.27 34.05 0.29
N SER A 714 -20.71 32.87 -0.16
CA SER A 714 -22.12 32.53 -0.33
C SER A 714 -22.31 31.04 -0.08
N LYS A 715 -23.32 30.66 0.68
CA LYS A 715 -23.72 29.25 0.80
C LYS A 715 -24.34 28.84 -0.53
N VAL A 716 -23.57 28.16 -1.38
CA VAL A 716 -24.13 27.45 -2.52
C VAL A 716 -24.99 26.32 -1.96
N LYS A 717 -26.29 26.36 -2.21
CA LYS A 717 -27.24 25.39 -1.69
C LYS A 717 -26.93 24.00 -2.28
N GLY A 718 -26.48 23.07 -1.45
CA GLY A 718 -26.24 21.68 -1.83
C GLY A 718 -24.80 21.33 -2.27
N GLY A 719 -23.92 22.31 -2.53
CA GLY A 719 -22.51 22.05 -2.91
C GLY A 719 -21.58 21.81 -1.72
N ILE A 720 -20.32 21.41 -2.03
CA ILE A 720 -19.26 21.22 -1.03
C ILE A 720 -18.83 22.59 -0.48
N GLN A 721 -18.58 22.66 0.82
CA GLN A 721 -18.12 23.88 1.48
C GLN A 721 -16.60 23.90 1.60
N PRO A 722 -15.94 25.10 1.58
CA PRO A 722 -14.51 25.22 1.86
C PRO A 722 -14.14 24.61 3.21
N GLY A 723 -12.98 23.99 3.28
CA GLY A 723 -12.48 23.37 4.51
C GLY A 723 -13.07 21.99 4.81
N THR A 724 -14.14 21.56 4.13
CA THR A 724 -14.67 20.18 4.23
C THR A 724 -13.95 19.26 3.25
N LEU A 725 -14.16 17.95 3.33
CA LEU A 725 -13.62 17.01 2.34
C LEU A 725 -14.54 16.92 1.09
N THR A 726 -13.92 16.68 -0.06
CA THR A 726 -14.65 16.37 -1.29
C THR A 726 -15.47 15.09 -1.12
N ARG A 727 -16.72 15.10 -1.66
CA ARG A 727 -17.60 13.94 -1.61
C ARG A 727 -17.31 12.99 -2.75
N PRO A 728 -17.37 11.67 -2.54
CA PRO A 728 -17.27 10.69 -3.61
C PRO A 728 -18.26 10.93 -4.73
N ALA A 729 -17.75 11.01 -5.95
CA ALA A 729 -18.57 11.23 -7.12
C ALA A 729 -18.07 10.40 -8.31
N LYS A 730 -18.97 9.67 -8.97
CA LYS A 730 -18.67 8.90 -10.16
C LYS A 730 -18.81 9.76 -11.40
N VAL A 731 -17.89 9.58 -12.34
CA VAL A 731 -17.87 10.24 -13.65
C VAL A 731 -17.31 9.26 -14.68
N THR A 732 -17.57 9.51 -15.95
CA THR A 732 -16.95 8.74 -17.04
C THR A 732 -15.76 9.53 -17.60
N ARG A 733 -14.59 8.95 -17.63
CA ARG A 733 -13.42 9.58 -18.25
C ARG A 733 -13.59 9.64 -19.76
N TYR A 734 -13.47 10.84 -20.35
CA TYR A 734 -13.75 11.06 -21.77
C TYR A 734 -12.90 10.19 -22.70
N ILE A 735 -11.58 10.12 -22.44
CA ILE A 735 -10.62 9.55 -23.40
C ILE A 735 -10.80 8.03 -23.62
N ASP A 736 -11.15 7.29 -22.58
CA ASP A 736 -11.25 5.82 -22.60
C ASP A 736 -12.63 5.29 -22.21
N ALA A 737 -13.58 6.18 -21.95
CA ALA A 737 -14.95 5.88 -21.51
C ALA A 737 -15.02 5.03 -20.22
N ASN A 738 -13.99 5.11 -19.37
CA ASN A 738 -13.92 4.35 -18.13
C ASN A 738 -14.68 5.07 -17.00
N PRO A 739 -15.68 4.43 -16.35
CA PRO A 739 -16.31 4.96 -15.16
C PRO A 739 -15.31 4.96 -14.00
N VAL A 740 -15.12 6.11 -13.36
CA VAL A 740 -14.17 6.31 -12.28
C VAL A 740 -14.76 7.11 -11.12
N ASP A 741 -14.22 6.94 -9.94
CA ASP A 741 -14.47 7.86 -8.83
C ASP A 741 -13.53 9.07 -8.97
N LEU A 742 -14.09 10.26 -9.19
CA LEU A 742 -13.34 11.48 -9.53
C LEU A 742 -12.22 11.78 -8.51
N GLN A 743 -12.51 11.63 -7.22
CA GLN A 743 -11.55 11.88 -6.14
C GLN A 743 -10.42 10.85 -6.06
N LEU A 744 -10.62 9.65 -6.66
CA LEU A 744 -9.64 8.55 -6.67
C LEU A 744 -8.88 8.44 -7.98
N ASP A 745 -9.42 8.97 -9.09
CA ASP A 745 -8.82 8.81 -10.41
C ASP A 745 -7.44 9.48 -10.50
N ILE A 746 -7.32 10.68 -9.94
CA ILE A 746 -6.05 11.41 -9.87
C ILE A 746 -5.30 10.97 -8.60
N PRO A 747 -4.11 10.36 -8.70
CA PRO A 747 -3.34 9.95 -7.54
C PRO A 747 -2.89 11.15 -6.70
N MET A 748 -2.56 10.91 -5.43
CA MET A 748 -2.04 11.94 -4.54
C MET A 748 -0.57 12.24 -4.89
N MET A 749 -0.32 13.40 -5.47
CA MET A 749 1.00 13.85 -5.93
C MET A 749 1.42 15.20 -5.35
N GLY A 750 0.76 15.65 -4.30
CA GLY A 750 1.05 16.94 -3.66
C GLY A 750 0.62 18.17 -4.46
N GLN A 751 -0.35 18.02 -5.36
CA GLN A 751 -0.82 19.06 -6.27
C GLN A 751 -2.19 19.60 -5.88
N PHE A 752 -2.40 20.88 -6.16
CA PHE A 752 -3.76 21.44 -6.25
C PHE A 752 -4.48 20.88 -7.47
N ARG A 753 -5.79 20.73 -7.37
CA ARG A 753 -6.65 20.31 -8.48
C ARG A 753 -7.60 21.45 -8.80
N VAL A 754 -7.54 21.96 -10.01
CA VAL A 754 -8.49 22.96 -10.53
C VAL A 754 -9.45 22.26 -11.45
N VAL A 755 -10.69 22.10 -11.01
CA VAL A 755 -11.73 21.39 -11.75
C VAL A 755 -12.73 22.41 -12.26
N LEU A 756 -12.87 22.47 -13.59
CA LEU A 756 -13.85 23.28 -14.29
C LEU A 756 -15.14 22.48 -14.43
N PHE A 757 -16.25 23.03 -14.00
CA PHE A 757 -17.56 22.45 -14.17
C PHE A 757 -18.32 23.22 -15.26
N VAL A 758 -18.72 22.55 -16.31
CA VAL A 758 -19.40 23.15 -17.44
C VAL A 758 -20.62 22.31 -17.79
N GLY A 759 -21.80 22.85 -17.61
CA GLY A 759 -23.02 22.13 -17.90
C GLY A 759 -23.19 21.77 -19.39
N ASP A 760 -22.60 22.61 -20.29
CA ASP A 760 -22.60 22.43 -21.73
C ASP A 760 -21.30 23.00 -22.32
N VAL A 761 -20.49 22.16 -22.95
CA VAL A 761 -19.18 22.56 -23.52
C VAL A 761 -19.33 23.61 -24.61
N VAL A 762 -20.34 23.49 -25.51
CA VAL A 762 -20.56 24.43 -26.59
C VAL A 762 -21.00 25.80 -26.04
N GLY A 763 -21.97 25.82 -25.15
CA GLY A 763 -22.44 27.02 -24.47
C GLY A 763 -21.38 27.65 -23.55
N GLY A 764 -20.52 26.84 -22.93
CA GLY A 764 -19.44 27.25 -22.05
C GLY A 764 -18.13 27.64 -22.76
N LYS A 765 -18.02 27.51 -24.08
CA LYS A 765 -16.79 27.69 -24.87
C LYS A 765 -16.06 29.01 -24.55
N ARG A 766 -16.80 30.12 -24.54
CA ARG A 766 -16.21 31.44 -24.25
C ARG A 766 -15.61 31.52 -22.82
N PHE A 767 -16.22 30.88 -21.84
CA PHE A 767 -15.68 30.81 -20.49
C PHE A 767 -14.39 29.95 -20.47
N LEU A 768 -14.41 28.79 -21.12
CA LEU A 768 -13.27 27.90 -21.18
C LEU A 768 -12.07 28.58 -21.89
N GLU A 769 -12.31 29.25 -23.01
CA GLU A 769 -11.28 30.04 -23.73
C GLU A 769 -10.72 31.18 -22.87
N GLY A 770 -11.59 31.91 -22.15
CA GLY A 770 -11.18 32.99 -21.24
C GLY A 770 -10.38 32.49 -20.04
N PHE A 771 -10.84 31.41 -19.39
CA PHE A 771 -10.17 30.83 -18.23
C PHE A 771 -8.83 30.17 -18.59
N CYS A 772 -8.78 29.44 -19.72
CA CYS A 772 -7.59 28.70 -20.16
C CYS A 772 -6.64 29.56 -21.01
N GLY A 773 -6.99 30.83 -21.30
CA GLY A 773 -6.17 31.76 -22.07
C GLY A 773 -4.86 32.14 -21.36
N ALA A 774 -3.83 32.50 -22.15
CA ALA A 774 -2.49 32.73 -21.60
C ALA A 774 -2.46 33.81 -20.50
N ASP A 775 -3.24 34.89 -20.67
CA ASP A 775 -3.26 36.04 -19.73
C ASP A 775 -3.87 35.67 -18.36
N ALA A 776 -4.86 34.75 -18.32
CA ALA A 776 -5.51 34.36 -17.08
C ALA A 776 -4.66 33.45 -16.20
N LEU A 777 -3.72 32.73 -16.80
CA LEU A 777 -2.88 31.72 -16.14
C LEU A 777 -1.42 32.16 -15.96
N GLU A 778 -1.08 33.40 -16.36
CA GLU A 778 0.31 33.88 -16.39
C GLU A 778 0.99 33.75 -15.02
N GLY A 779 0.31 34.10 -13.92
CA GLY A 779 0.82 33.95 -12.56
C GLY A 779 1.04 32.50 -12.14
N VAL A 780 0.05 31.62 -12.35
CA VAL A 780 0.10 30.21 -11.98
C VAL A 780 1.02 29.43 -12.90
N HIS A 781 1.06 29.76 -14.20
CA HIS A 781 1.94 29.12 -15.18
C HIS A 781 3.41 29.51 -15.03
N SER A 782 3.72 30.74 -14.63
CA SER A 782 5.11 31.14 -14.40
C SER A 782 5.70 30.38 -13.21
N VAL A 783 4.96 30.27 -12.11
CA VAL A 783 5.34 29.45 -10.95
C VAL A 783 5.46 27.97 -11.35
N ALA A 784 4.54 27.47 -12.17
CA ALA A 784 4.57 26.10 -12.65
C ALA A 784 5.78 25.81 -13.55
N LYS A 785 6.10 26.69 -14.51
CA LYS A 785 7.30 26.57 -15.36
C LYS A 785 8.59 26.65 -14.56
N GLU A 786 8.66 27.50 -13.54
CA GLU A 786 9.81 27.58 -12.66
C GLU A 786 9.95 26.38 -11.76
N SER A 787 8.84 25.72 -11.39
CA SER A 787 8.86 24.50 -10.58
C SER A 787 9.62 23.36 -11.26
N TYR A 788 9.44 23.20 -12.58
CA TYR A 788 10.21 22.23 -13.37
C TYR A 788 11.71 22.55 -13.44
N LYS A 789 12.08 23.82 -13.40
CA LYS A 789 13.48 24.25 -13.44
C LYS A 789 14.19 24.12 -12.09
N LYS A 790 13.50 24.33 -10.97
CA LYS A 790 14.09 24.38 -9.62
C LYS A 790 14.29 23.00 -8.99
N CYS A 791 13.46 22.04 -9.33
CA CYS A 791 13.60 20.64 -8.93
C CYS A 791 13.06 19.78 -10.06
N PRO A 792 13.87 19.44 -11.07
CA PRO A 792 13.48 18.36 -11.95
C PRO A 792 13.25 17.17 -11.01
N ARG A 793 12.01 16.69 -10.92
CA ARG A 793 11.78 15.36 -10.39
C ARG A 793 12.74 14.49 -11.19
N GLY A 794 13.75 13.92 -10.52
CA GLY A 794 14.38 12.78 -11.14
C GLY A 794 13.21 11.92 -11.56
N LEU A 795 13.06 11.75 -12.88
CA LEU A 795 12.11 10.84 -13.46
C LEU A 795 12.50 9.47 -12.93
N SER A 796 12.19 9.21 -11.65
CA SER A 796 12.13 7.86 -11.13
C SER A 796 11.07 7.23 -12.02
N ASP A 797 11.50 6.34 -12.87
CA ASP A 797 10.73 5.61 -13.84
C ASP A 797 9.34 5.34 -13.29
N GLY A 798 8.42 6.14 -13.67
CA GLY A 798 7.01 6.25 -13.45
C GLY A 798 6.45 5.61 -12.18
N ASP A 799 5.60 6.34 -11.47
CA ASP A 799 4.65 5.67 -10.57
C ASP A 799 4.12 4.44 -11.32
N LYS A 800 4.38 3.27 -10.79
CA LYS A 800 4.04 1.93 -11.30
C LYS A 800 2.62 1.83 -11.89
N TYR A 801 1.73 2.72 -11.45
CA TYR A 801 0.30 2.69 -11.75
C TYR A 801 -0.21 3.87 -12.60
N SER A 802 0.57 4.95 -12.73
CA SER A 802 0.13 6.11 -13.50
C SER A 802 1.33 6.97 -13.90
N PRO A 803 1.67 7.03 -15.19
CA PRO A 803 2.67 7.97 -15.68
C PRO A 803 2.27 9.39 -15.24
N LEU A 804 3.19 10.10 -14.58
CA LEU A 804 2.94 11.46 -14.04
C LEU A 804 2.48 12.42 -15.14
N GLU A 805 2.96 12.26 -16.36
CA GLU A 805 2.57 13.01 -17.54
C GLU A 805 1.06 12.95 -17.84
N ARG A 806 0.38 11.90 -17.37
CA ARG A 806 -1.08 11.76 -17.53
C ARG A 806 -1.85 12.84 -16.76
N TYR A 807 -1.36 13.24 -15.60
CA TYR A 807 -2.03 14.16 -14.68
C TYR A 807 -1.34 15.51 -14.51
N THR A 808 -0.09 15.64 -15.00
CA THR A 808 0.75 16.82 -14.88
C THR A 808 1.31 17.33 -16.20
N PRO A 809 0.58 17.27 -17.31
CA PRO A 809 1.15 17.62 -18.61
C PRO A 809 1.49 19.10 -18.74
N VAL A 810 0.93 19.94 -17.86
CA VAL A 810 1.03 21.40 -17.92
C VAL A 810 1.75 21.97 -16.71
N SER A 811 1.60 21.37 -15.53
CA SER A 811 2.13 21.88 -14.27
C SER A 811 2.40 20.78 -13.26
N GLU A 812 3.50 20.88 -12.50
CA GLU A 812 3.77 20.00 -11.35
C GLU A 812 3.04 20.43 -10.07
N VAL A 813 2.50 21.62 -10.03
CA VAL A 813 1.82 22.19 -8.84
C VAL A 813 0.30 22.07 -8.96
N VAL A 814 -0.23 22.07 -10.19
CA VAL A 814 -1.66 22.08 -10.47
C VAL A 814 -2.04 21.03 -11.50
N THR A 815 -3.01 20.21 -11.17
CA THR A 815 -3.73 19.36 -12.14
C THR A 815 -5.00 20.05 -12.56
N TYR A 816 -5.20 20.24 -13.87
CA TYR A 816 -6.41 20.81 -14.44
C TYR A 816 -7.36 19.71 -14.86
N GLY A 817 -8.65 19.88 -14.63
CA GLY A 817 -9.70 18.95 -15.04
C GLY A 817 -10.97 19.64 -15.51
N LEU A 818 -11.75 18.94 -16.30
CA LEU A 818 -13.08 19.37 -16.77
C LEU A 818 -14.11 18.30 -16.39
N VAL A 819 -15.22 18.72 -15.80
CA VAL A 819 -16.40 17.89 -15.59
C VAL A 819 -17.54 18.53 -16.36
N THR A 820 -18.19 17.79 -17.28
CA THR A 820 -19.28 18.31 -18.11
C THR A 820 -20.47 17.34 -18.18
N ARG A 821 -21.67 17.90 -18.32
CA ARG A 821 -22.89 17.15 -18.62
C ARG A 821 -23.19 17.03 -20.12
N SER A 822 -22.29 17.58 -20.98
CA SER A 822 -22.34 17.31 -22.43
C SER A 822 -22.12 15.83 -22.70
N GLU A 823 -22.87 15.28 -23.65
CA GLU A 823 -22.65 13.93 -24.13
C GLU A 823 -21.34 13.87 -24.96
N LYS A 824 -20.67 12.72 -24.96
CA LYS A 824 -19.41 12.52 -25.67
C LYS A 824 -19.52 12.85 -27.18
N ARG A 825 -20.70 12.70 -27.79
CA ARG A 825 -20.97 13.01 -29.20
C ARG A 825 -21.17 14.51 -29.48
N GLU A 826 -21.32 15.33 -28.45
CA GLU A 826 -21.59 16.77 -28.59
C GLU A 826 -20.34 17.62 -28.77
N PHE A 827 -19.15 17.08 -28.50
CA PHE A 827 -17.86 17.77 -28.66
C PHE A 827 -16.71 16.78 -28.82
N GLU A 828 -15.61 17.26 -29.40
CA GLU A 828 -14.36 16.54 -29.48
C GLU A 828 -13.29 17.21 -28.60
N LEU A 829 -12.22 16.46 -28.23
CA LEU A 829 -11.11 17.05 -27.45
C LEU A 829 -10.47 18.25 -28.15
N GLY A 830 -10.48 18.28 -29.51
CA GLY A 830 -9.99 19.40 -30.31
C GLY A 830 -10.82 20.68 -30.17
N ASP A 831 -12.06 20.61 -29.69
CA ASP A 831 -12.93 21.77 -29.45
C ASP A 831 -12.61 22.49 -28.14
N LEU A 832 -11.84 21.83 -27.25
CA LEU A 832 -11.42 22.38 -25.95
C LEU A 832 -10.20 23.29 -26.10
N PRO A 833 -9.99 24.25 -25.19
CA PRO A 833 -8.75 25.02 -25.13
C PRO A 833 -7.52 24.13 -24.96
N GLU A 834 -6.35 24.60 -25.45
CA GLU A 834 -5.09 23.85 -25.48
C GLU A 834 -4.71 23.28 -24.10
N LEU A 835 -4.95 24.01 -23.01
CA LEU A 835 -4.71 23.57 -21.64
C LEU A 835 -5.45 22.24 -21.34
N LEU A 836 -6.71 22.15 -21.72
CA LEU A 836 -7.55 20.97 -21.50
C LEU A 836 -7.26 19.85 -22.51
N GLN A 837 -6.88 20.20 -23.76
CA GLN A 837 -6.41 19.21 -24.73
C GLN A 837 -5.15 18.50 -24.23
N LYS A 838 -4.22 19.22 -23.59
CA LYS A 838 -3.03 18.66 -22.94
C LYS A 838 -3.42 17.83 -21.72
N SER A 839 -4.41 18.27 -20.95
CA SER A 839 -4.96 17.58 -19.77
C SER A 839 -6.06 16.56 -20.10
N ARG A 840 -5.99 15.95 -21.27
CA ARG A 840 -7.06 15.06 -21.84
C ARG A 840 -7.45 13.88 -20.94
N TRP A 841 -6.60 13.46 -20.03
CA TRP A 841 -6.88 12.36 -19.11
C TRP A 841 -7.74 12.77 -17.90
N THR A 842 -7.93 14.05 -17.70
CA THR A 842 -8.74 14.64 -16.63
C THR A 842 -9.95 15.41 -17.17
N VAL A 843 -10.43 15.01 -18.37
CA VAL A 843 -11.72 15.41 -18.96
C VAL A 843 -12.74 14.31 -18.64
N TYR A 844 -13.85 14.69 -17.98
CA TYR A 844 -14.84 13.76 -17.47
C TYR A 844 -16.26 14.15 -17.90
N LEU A 845 -17.08 13.14 -18.16
CA LEU A 845 -18.51 13.24 -18.40
C LEU A 845 -19.27 12.94 -17.11
N ASP A 846 -20.21 13.80 -16.74
CA ASP A 846 -21.11 13.61 -15.58
C ASP A 846 -22.39 12.91 -16.07
N ASP A 847 -22.23 11.68 -16.56
CA ASP A 847 -23.23 10.86 -17.25
C ASP A 847 -23.56 9.54 -16.53
N VAL A 848 -23.03 9.31 -15.33
CA VAL A 848 -23.24 8.06 -14.60
C VAL A 848 -24.65 8.00 -14.02
N GLU A 849 -25.44 7.05 -14.49
CA GLU A 849 -26.82 6.81 -14.06
C GLU A 849 -26.91 6.25 -12.63
N GLY A 850 -28.05 6.46 -11.96
CA GLY A 850 -28.40 5.79 -10.69
C GLY A 850 -28.04 6.54 -9.42
N GLY A 851 -27.76 7.84 -9.50
CA GLY A 851 -27.49 8.64 -8.31
C GLY A 851 -27.46 10.15 -8.53
N GLU A 852 -27.12 10.90 -7.47
CA GLU A 852 -26.84 12.32 -7.57
C GLU A 852 -25.54 12.53 -8.36
N GLY A 853 -25.59 13.22 -9.50
CA GLY A 853 -24.44 13.46 -10.38
C GLY A 853 -23.30 14.23 -9.69
N CYS A 854 -22.09 14.12 -10.24
CA CYS A 854 -20.89 14.75 -9.71
C CYS A 854 -21.04 16.27 -9.57
N THR A 855 -21.54 16.93 -10.63
CA THR A 855 -21.80 18.38 -10.66
C THR A 855 -22.69 18.79 -9.49
N LYS A 856 -23.80 18.08 -9.27
CA LYS A 856 -24.71 18.39 -8.18
C LYS A 856 -24.08 18.16 -6.81
N LYS A 857 -23.34 17.09 -6.61
CA LYS A 857 -22.64 16.80 -5.35
C LYS A 857 -21.58 17.83 -5.00
N TRP A 858 -20.83 18.31 -6.00
CA TRP A 858 -19.69 19.20 -5.74
C TRP A 858 -20.06 20.67 -5.85
N MET A 859 -20.85 21.05 -6.86
CA MET A 859 -21.19 22.43 -7.16
C MET A 859 -22.57 22.85 -6.62
N GLY A 860 -23.43 21.89 -6.23
CA GLY A 860 -24.83 22.11 -5.94
C GLY A 860 -25.68 22.20 -7.22
N GLU A 861 -26.85 22.83 -7.11
CA GLU A 861 -27.74 23.00 -8.27
C GLU A 861 -27.08 23.94 -9.29
N MET A 862 -26.84 23.42 -10.50
CA MET A 862 -26.20 24.14 -11.59
C MET A 862 -27.03 23.95 -12.87
N GLU A 863 -27.45 25.05 -13.52
CA GLU A 863 -28.18 25.01 -14.78
C GLU A 863 -27.25 24.60 -15.96
N ARG A 864 -27.83 24.08 -17.05
CA ARG A 864 -27.04 23.58 -18.20
C ARG A 864 -26.11 24.64 -18.83
N GLY A 865 -26.48 25.89 -18.84
CA GLY A 865 -25.65 27.02 -19.36
C GLY A 865 -24.71 27.65 -18.35
N GLN A 866 -24.67 27.16 -17.10
CA GLN A 866 -23.79 27.68 -16.07
C GLN A 866 -22.43 27.01 -16.14
N VAL A 867 -21.45 27.75 -15.61
CA VAL A 867 -20.06 27.30 -15.48
C VAL A 867 -19.59 27.52 -14.04
N GLY A 868 -18.62 26.76 -13.60
CA GLY A 868 -18.06 26.90 -12.27
C GLY A 868 -16.64 26.41 -12.17
N VAL A 869 -15.93 26.81 -11.12
CA VAL A 869 -14.56 26.42 -10.83
C VAL A 869 -14.50 25.94 -9.38
N MET A 870 -13.82 24.84 -9.16
CA MET A 870 -13.47 24.35 -7.83
C MET A 870 -11.98 24.11 -7.74
N VAL A 871 -11.38 24.64 -6.68
CA VAL A 871 -9.96 24.40 -6.35
C VAL A 871 -9.89 23.47 -5.15
N VAL A 872 -9.28 22.31 -5.34
CA VAL A 872 -9.10 21.30 -4.29
C VAL A 872 -7.62 21.23 -3.91
N ARG A 873 -7.36 21.29 -2.61
CA ARG A 873 -6.01 21.20 -2.03
C ARG A 873 -5.43 19.78 -2.20
N PRO A 874 -4.10 19.62 -2.05
CA PRO A 874 -3.45 18.31 -2.17
C PRO A 874 -3.99 17.24 -1.19
N ASP A 875 -4.51 17.65 -0.02
CA ASP A 875 -5.11 16.78 0.99
C ASP A 875 -6.61 16.48 0.77
N GLY A 876 -7.17 16.95 -0.35
CA GLY A 876 -8.56 16.67 -0.76
C GLY A 876 -9.61 17.63 -0.22
N ASN A 877 -9.22 18.75 0.40
CA ASN A 877 -10.14 19.78 0.88
C ASN A 877 -10.28 20.90 -0.17
N PRO A 878 -11.49 21.38 -0.50
CA PRO A 878 -11.67 22.59 -1.28
C PRO A 878 -11.07 23.81 -0.60
N SER A 879 -10.29 24.59 -1.36
CA SER A 879 -9.71 25.85 -0.88
C SER A 879 -10.73 26.98 -0.86
N ASP A 880 -11.71 26.96 -1.77
CA ASP A 880 -12.72 27.99 -1.94
C ASP A 880 -14.10 27.38 -2.19
N ALA A 881 -15.15 28.18 -1.94
CA ALA A 881 -16.50 27.80 -2.34
C ALA A 881 -16.59 27.66 -3.86
N PRO A 882 -17.50 26.81 -4.39
CA PRO A 882 -17.74 26.72 -5.82
C PRO A 882 -18.03 28.11 -6.39
N TYR A 883 -17.16 28.59 -7.28
CA TYR A 883 -17.36 29.87 -7.94
C TYR A 883 -18.29 29.70 -9.13
N MET A 884 -19.45 30.33 -9.11
CA MET A 884 -20.39 30.41 -10.22
C MET A 884 -20.57 31.87 -10.64
N PRO A 885 -20.06 32.30 -11.81
CA PRO A 885 -20.30 33.67 -12.28
C PRO A 885 -21.79 33.88 -12.55
N LYS A 886 -22.35 34.98 -12.04
CA LYS A 886 -23.79 35.30 -12.17
C LYS A 886 -24.25 35.51 -13.63
N HIS A 887 -23.36 35.78 -14.58
CA HIS A 887 -23.65 35.86 -16.01
C HIS A 887 -22.48 35.34 -16.82
N PRO A 888 -22.67 34.41 -17.79
CA PRO A 888 -21.64 34.16 -18.78
C PRO A 888 -21.49 35.39 -19.65
N CYS A 889 -20.41 36.16 -19.42
CA CYS A 889 -19.95 37.27 -20.25
C CYS A 889 -20.72 38.59 -20.22
N LYS A 890 -20.44 39.43 -19.23
CA LYS A 890 -20.30 40.90 -19.44
C LYS A 890 -18.90 41.31 -18.99
N ASN A 891 -18.20 42.10 -19.84
CA ASN A 891 -16.85 42.62 -19.64
C ASN A 891 -16.56 43.03 -18.20
N HIS A 892 -15.82 42.24 -17.45
CA HIS A 892 -15.17 42.65 -16.22
C HIS A 892 -13.66 42.39 -16.32
N LYS A 893 -12.99 43.29 -17.09
CA LYS A 893 -11.52 43.38 -17.17
C LYS A 893 -10.85 43.82 -15.85
N THR A 894 -11.62 44.11 -14.80
CA THR A 894 -11.10 44.81 -13.59
C THR A 894 -11.41 44.10 -12.25
N LYS A 895 -12.11 42.97 -12.23
CA LYS A 895 -12.35 42.21 -10.98
C LYS A 895 -11.82 40.78 -10.97
N GLU A 896 -11.43 40.23 -12.13
CA GLU A 896 -10.89 38.87 -12.22
C GLU A 896 -9.40 38.83 -11.80
N SER A 897 -8.65 39.91 -12.04
CA SER A 897 -7.30 40.07 -11.50
C SER A 897 -7.27 40.15 -9.99
N SER A 898 -8.31 40.70 -9.34
CA SER A 898 -8.35 40.81 -7.87
C SER A 898 -8.69 39.47 -7.17
N MET A 899 -9.36 38.52 -7.83
CA MET A 899 -9.64 37.22 -7.22
C MET A 899 -8.45 36.27 -7.30
N ILE A 900 -7.62 36.43 -8.33
CA ILE A 900 -6.33 35.77 -8.44
C ILE A 900 -5.29 36.53 -7.62
N ASP A 901 -5.36 37.87 -7.57
CA ASP A 901 -4.43 38.74 -6.82
C ASP A 901 -4.69 38.76 -5.30
N GLU A 902 -5.93 38.60 -4.82
CA GLU A 902 -6.21 38.41 -3.38
C GLU A 902 -5.97 36.97 -2.90
N GLY A 903 -5.86 36.00 -3.80
CA GLY A 903 -5.31 34.65 -3.59
C GLY A 903 -3.82 34.57 -3.88
N GLN A 904 -3.22 35.62 -4.44
CA GLN A 904 -1.77 35.74 -4.53
C GLN A 904 -1.20 35.81 -3.11
N MET A 905 -0.50 34.76 -2.71
CA MET A 905 0.64 34.91 -1.82
C MET A 905 1.43 36.10 -2.32
N GLN A 906 1.48 37.18 -1.54
CA GLN A 906 2.31 38.34 -1.86
C GLN A 906 3.76 37.88 -2.03
N MET A 907 4.16 37.61 -3.28
CA MET A 907 5.55 37.48 -3.64
C MET A 907 6.07 38.91 -3.82
N GLN A 908 6.59 39.51 -2.74
CA GLN A 908 7.41 40.71 -2.88
C GLN A 908 8.71 40.33 -3.54
N HIS A 909 8.84 40.67 -4.80
CA HIS A 909 10.17 40.93 -5.42
C HIS A 909 10.77 42.19 -4.80
N LYS A 910 11.84 42.03 -4.06
CA LYS A 910 12.86 43.08 -3.95
C LYS A 910 14.17 42.57 -4.55
N PRO A 911 14.91 43.45 -5.23
CA PRO A 911 16.04 43.11 -6.10
C PRO A 911 17.22 42.44 -5.42
#